data_d64812ab385e54a4008190786fefa587
#
_entry.id   d64812ab385e54a4008190786fefa587
#
_cell.length_a   1.000
_cell.length_b   1.000
_cell.length_c   1.000
_cell.angle_alpha   90.00
_cell.angle_beta   90.00
_cell.angle_gamma   90.00
#
_symmetry.space_group_name_H-M   'P 1'
#
loop_
_entity.id
_entity.type
_entity.pdbx_description
1 polymer ?
#
loop_
_entity_poly.entity_id
_entity_poly.type
_entity_poly.pdbx_seq_one_letter_code
_entity_poly.pdbx_strand_id
1 'polypeptide(L)'
;MLKKNLPYVIISFSVAALMILLALIDAYETVELKFLDMRFNSRGRIETRDDIATLDIDVRALQTEGKWDPWSREKHIPVVEAAGQHMMDALAFDIYFIETSERNLNISVLEQLTDSSVSIDGIKDLFPNPDFDLSGAASKAKNIYFAQSFKPQPKIKEKVKKRTKTQESRLNRMEVAGLFIEIEPEQYPTLFDFYDGEFPVETFIDSSAGVFFFQAKSDPDGIMRKYPLVGKYENRLFPSVSLALALQHYDVPFDNVVIKPGDHLTIPLNQPDKFGREEVKIPIDEEGLMQVNWAGDWEDSEGNFDLMHYPYNVLKDFQEIEYKNHILAEFKRFTNSKFGGNVKAAYKPSMSEIKGPQADKLDAVKKSMMMGAIESWIKANPDGTYSDFKKAPPFVFNEIKNNNLIASILSSENGNYSLVDMIKGKELIFNHDLGDEFKFESIRDLYTELDNRLSVADDSEAKGLKKTKANLSLLERNHQIIVNLVKHGLLDEQRPLYFYPSSQRLLAGKEEKGNAKLIVPFEFVGKKLYYGLTATGTHDLNPMPFNPRYPMVGLHANALNTILNNDLIIEVEKTYVVLILLVIGCLLSFAVPALSPSKGGLAIFGLIGGYSYLCFWLFSNHNIWLELFGPVFTLFIGYLGITVYNYIQEEKNKQFLKESFGTYVSPELIDQMYESKEQPSLGGEEGYHTAFFTDIQSFSGFSEKLSAPDLVELLNDYLTEMTDILLKNKGTLDKYIGDAIVAFYGAPAPVDDHEYWSCLTAVKMQDRLAELRTKWQEEGDRWPEIVHNMQNRIGINTGKLV
;
A
#
# COMPACT_ATOMS: atom_id res chain seq x y z
N MET A 1 24.29 2.30 -38.55
CA MET A 1 23.69 1.83 -37.30
C MET A 1 22.16 2.09 -37.27
N LEU A 2 21.68 3.30 -37.52
CA LEU A 2 20.24 3.64 -37.49
C LEU A 2 19.37 2.81 -38.44
N LYS A 3 19.76 2.61 -39.72
CA LYS A 3 18.98 1.82 -40.69
C LYS A 3 18.78 0.35 -40.27
N LYS A 4 19.78 -0.25 -39.63
CA LYS A 4 19.73 -1.65 -39.18
C LYS A 4 18.79 -1.82 -37.97
N ASN A 5 18.74 -0.83 -37.09
CA ASN A 5 17.92 -0.86 -35.85
C ASN A 5 16.54 -0.25 -36.05
N LEU A 6 16.19 0.29 -37.20
CA LEU A 6 14.92 0.96 -37.45
C LEU A 6 13.68 0.12 -37.05
N PRO A 7 13.59 -1.19 -37.38
CA PRO A 7 12.45 -1.99 -36.94
C PRO A 7 12.33 -2.09 -35.41
N TYR A 8 13.44 -2.24 -34.72
CA TYR A 8 13.46 -2.30 -33.25
C TYR A 8 13.04 -0.98 -32.61
N VAL A 9 13.47 0.15 -33.20
CA VAL A 9 13.03 1.49 -32.78
C VAL A 9 11.52 1.62 -32.95
N ILE A 10 10.99 1.22 -34.12
CA ILE A 10 9.54 1.28 -34.38
C ILE A 10 8.78 0.43 -33.35
N ILE A 11 9.17 -0.82 -33.13
CA ILE A 11 8.50 -1.71 -32.17
C ILE A 11 8.54 -1.10 -30.77
N SER A 12 9.71 -0.74 -30.26
CA SER A 12 9.91 -0.28 -28.88
C SER A 12 9.17 1.03 -28.60
N PHE A 13 9.27 2.01 -29.51
CA PHE A 13 8.59 3.29 -29.33
C PHE A 13 7.08 3.21 -29.62
N SER A 14 6.62 2.28 -30.47
CA SER A 14 5.19 2.02 -30.64
C SER A 14 4.56 1.44 -29.36
N VAL A 15 5.27 0.52 -28.69
CA VAL A 15 4.81 -0.02 -27.38
C VAL A 15 4.83 1.08 -26.32
N ALA A 16 5.89 1.87 -26.22
CA ALA A 16 5.95 2.99 -25.28
C ALA A 16 4.83 4.03 -25.53
N ALA A 17 4.60 4.40 -26.80
CA ALA A 17 3.52 5.30 -27.18
C ALA A 17 2.14 4.70 -26.85
N LEU A 18 1.94 3.40 -27.09
CA LEU A 18 0.72 2.70 -26.70
C LEU A 18 0.48 2.78 -25.19
N MET A 19 1.52 2.59 -24.38
CA MET A 19 1.39 2.67 -22.92
C MET A 19 1.06 4.09 -22.45
N ILE A 20 1.66 5.13 -23.07
CA ILE A 20 1.31 6.53 -22.80
C ILE A 20 -0.16 6.81 -23.15
N LEU A 21 -0.66 6.25 -24.26
CA LEU A 21 -2.06 6.39 -24.65
C LEU A 21 -3.00 5.62 -23.72
N LEU A 22 -2.61 4.42 -23.31
CA LEU A 22 -3.39 3.60 -22.36
C LEU A 22 -3.46 4.26 -20.99
N ALA A 23 -2.43 5.01 -20.57
CA ALA A 23 -2.42 5.76 -19.32
C ALA A 23 -3.50 6.87 -19.24
N LEU A 24 -4.19 7.15 -20.35
CA LEU A 24 -5.36 8.06 -20.38
C LEU A 24 -6.69 7.35 -20.12
N ILE A 25 -6.68 6.06 -19.87
CA ILE A 25 -7.89 5.22 -19.71
C ILE A 25 -7.96 4.70 -18.28
N ASP A 26 -9.15 4.79 -17.66
CA ASP A 26 -9.43 4.35 -16.28
C ASP A 26 -8.99 2.89 -16.00
N ALA A 27 -9.06 2.02 -17.01
CA ALA A 27 -8.63 0.63 -16.87
C ALA A 27 -7.13 0.49 -16.55
N TYR A 28 -6.29 1.37 -17.10
CA TYR A 28 -4.85 1.40 -16.81
C TYR A 28 -4.60 1.83 -15.37
N GLU A 29 -5.26 2.90 -14.94
CA GLU A 29 -5.19 3.40 -13.56
C GLU A 29 -5.61 2.31 -12.57
N THR A 30 -6.71 1.59 -12.87
CA THR A 30 -7.17 0.47 -12.03
C THR A 30 -6.08 -0.60 -11.83
N VAL A 31 -5.30 -0.92 -12.86
CA VAL A 31 -4.20 -1.89 -12.75
C VAL A 31 -3.06 -1.33 -11.89
N GLU A 32 -2.65 -0.07 -12.09
CA GLU A 32 -1.60 0.56 -11.27
C GLU A 32 -2.02 0.67 -9.80
N LEU A 33 -3.29 0.97 -9.50
CA LEU A 33 -3.84 0.99 -8.16
C LEU A 33 -3.76 -0.37 -7.45
N LYS A 34 -3.91 -1.50 -8.18
CA LYS A 34 -3.68 -2.84 -7.61
C LYS A 34 -2.21 -3.06 -7.23
N PHE A 35 -1.28 -2.54 -8.02
CA PHE A 35 0.14 -2.55 -7.65
C PHE A 35 0.44 -1.64 -6.45
N LEU A 36 -0.30 -0.54 -6.28
CA LEU A 36 -0.23 0.30 -5.09
C LEU A 36 -0.71 -0.47 -3.84
N ASP A 37 -1.84 -1.20 -3.93
CA ASP A 37 -2.31 -2.06 -2.83
C ASP A 37 -1.26 -3.13 -2.45
N MET A 38 -0.61 -3.74 -3.46
CA MET A 38 0.48 -4.70 -3.21
C MET A 38 1.66 -4.06 -2.47
N ARG A 39 1.97 -2.79 -2.73
CA ARG A 39 3.03 -2.04 -2.01
C ARG A 39 2.63 -1.77 -0.57
N PHE A 40 1.39 -1.35 -0.30
CA PHE A 40 0.88 -1.20 1.06
C PHE A 40 0.99 -2.52 1.83
N ASN A 41 0.50 -3.63 1.25
CA ASN A 41 0.57 -4.95 1.86
C ASN A 41 2.01 -5.44 2.07
N SER A 42 2.92 -5.16 1.13
CA SER A 42 4.34 -5.54 1.23
C SER A 42 5.10 -4.72 2.27
N ARG A 43 4.79 -3.43 2.39
CA ARG A 43 5.38 -2.56 3.41
C ARG A 43 4.91 -2.95 4.80
N GLY A 44 3.64 -3.36 4.92
CA GLY A 44 3.01 -3.67 6.18
C GLY A 44 2.65 -2.42 6.99
N ARG A 45 2.66 -2.57 8.31
CA ARG A 45 2.25 -1.55 9.28
C ARG A 45 3.25 -0.42 9.39
N ILE A 46 2.74 0.79 9.64
CA ILE A 46 3.54 1.95 10.05
C ILE A 46 3.10 2.44 11.43
N GLU A 47 3.98 3.15 12.09
CA GLU A 47 3.73 3.72 13.42
C GLU A 47 2.67 4.83 13.34
N THR A 48 1.72 4.80 14.25
CA THR A 48 0.68 5.82 14.38
C THR A 48 0.94 6.72 15.57
N ARG A 49 0.34 7.92 15.55
CA ARG A 49 0.41 8.87 16.66
C ARG A 49 -0.49 8.43 17.81
N ASP A 50 0.03 8.52 19.01
CA ASP A 50 -0.71 8.20 20.25
C ASP A 50 -1.82 9.21 20.57
N ASP A 51 -1.76 10.43 20.01
CA ASP A 51 -2.75 11.48 20.22
C ASP A 51 -3.93 11.44 19.23
N ILE A 52 -3.96 10.45 18.32
CA ILE A 52 -5.07 10.21 17.37
C ILE A 52 -5.67 8.85 17.69
N ALA A 53 -6.99 8.80 17.82
CA ALA A 53 -7.70 7.55 18.06
C ALA A 53 -9.13 7.60 17.53
N THR A 54 -9.81 6.46 17.51
CA THR A 54 -11.25 6.38 17.29
C THR A 54 -11.98 6.07 18.58
N LEU A 55 -13.23 6.53 18.65
CA LEU A 55 -14.19 6.16 19.67
C LEU A 55 -15.30 5.38 18.98
N ASP A 56 -15.41 4.11 19.27
CA ASP A 56 -16.10 3.15 18.44
C ASP A 56 -17.51 2.84 18.95
N ILE A 57 -18.54 3.08 18.14
CA ILE A 57 -19.84 2.46 18.33
C ILE A 57 -19.76 1.05 17.75
N ASP A 58 -19.23 0.15 18.55
CA ASP A 58 -19.01 -1.25 18.20
C ASP A 58 -20.25 -2.12 18.44
N VAL A 59 -20.13 -3.41 18.13
CA VAL A 59 -21.22 -4.40 18.35
C VAL A 59 -21.68 -4.41 19.80
N ARG A 60 -20.79 -4.19 20.74
CA ARG A 60 -21.11 -4.17 22.17
C ARG A 60 -21.86 -2.91 22.57
N ALA A 61 -21.48 -1.76 22.07
CA ALA A 61 -22.25 -0.53 22.26
C ALA A 61 -23.69 -0.72 21.76
N LEU A 62 -23.87 -1.39 20.62
CA LEU A 62 -25.20 -1.74 20.11
C LEU A 62 -25.97 -2.75 20.98
N GLN A 63 -25.27 -3.66 21.65
CA GLN A 63 -25.90 -4.61 22.58
C GLN A 63 -26.37 -3.95 23.87
N THR A 64 -25.63 -2.93 24.34
CA THR A 64 -25.96 -2.23 25.59
C THR A 64 -26.97 -1.11 25.37
N GLU A 65 -26.83 -0.34 24.32
CA GLU A 65 -27.65 0.84 24.03
C GLU A 65 -28.84 0.55 23.07
N GLY A 66 -28.88 -0.62 22.46
CA GLY A 66 -29.85 -0.99 21.46
C GLY A 66 -29.35 -0.75 20.02
N LYS A 67 -30.17 -1.20 19.06
CA LYS A 67 -29.83 -1.10 17.63
C LYS A 67 -29.57 0.35 17.24
N TRP A 68 -28.63 0.49 16.28
CA TRP A 68 -28.42 1.76 15.60
C TRP A 68 -29.61 2.07 14.69
N ASP A 69 -30.38 3.07 15.09
CA ASP A 69 -31.43 3.68 14.29
C ASP A 69 -31.44 5.14 14.73
N PRO A 70 -30.70 6.05 14.07
CA PRO A 70 -29.71 6.87 14.80
C PRO A 70 -30.07 7.03 16.26
N TRP A 71 -29.19 6.73 17.17
CA TRP A 71 -29.42 6.81 18.61
C TRP A 71 -29.95 8.19 19.01
N SER A 72 -30.80 8.22 20.02
CA SER A 72 -31.26 9.49 20.61
C SER A 72 -30.06 10.33 21.10
N ARG A 73 -30.18 11.65 21.03
CA ARG A 73 -29.11 12.61 21.44
C ARG A 73 -28.58 12.38 22.82
N GLU A 74 -29.45 11.95 23.73
CA GLU A 74 -29.14 11.67 25.14
C GLU A 74 -28.01 10.65 25.31
N LYS A 75 -27.93 9.66 24.43
CA LYS A 75 -26.87 8.65 24.47
C LYS A 75 -25.46 9.19 24.17
N HIS A 76 -25.38 10.31 23.49
CA HIS A 76 -24.11 10.98 23.19
C HIS A 76 -23.65 11.95 24.27
N ILE A 77 -24.55 12.40 25.17
CA ILE A 77 -24.22 13.37 26.21
C ILE A 77 -23.07 12.90 27.11
N PRO A 78 -23.07 11.67 27.65
CA PRO A 78 -21.96 11.20 28.50
C PRO A 78 -20.59 11.26 27.81
N VAL A 79 -20.55 10.97 26.49
CA VAL A 79 -19.33 11.02 25.70
C VAL A 79 -18.83 12.46 25.52
N VAL A 80 -19.75 13.38 25.25
CA VAL A 80 -19.44 14.82 25.11
C VAL A 80 -18.95 15.42 26.41
N GLU A 81 -19.61 15.09 27.53
CA GLU A 81 -19.20 15.52 28.86
C GLU A 81 -17.81 14.98 29.22
N ALA A 82 -17.55 13.69 28.93
CA ALA A 82 -16.25 13.09 29.13
C ALA A 82 -15.17 13.79 28.32
N ALA A 83 -15.45 14.17 27.06
CA ALA A 83 -14.50 14.89 26.20
C ALA A 83 -14.05 16.21 26.83
N GLY A 84 -14.96 16.98 27.42
CA GLY A 84 -14.62 18.20 28.12
C GLY A 84 -13.91 17.96 29.45
N GLN A 85 -14.41 17.01 30.24
CA GLN A 85 -13.86 16.72 31.59
C GLN A 85 -12.44 16.12 31.54
N HIS A 86 -12.16 15.31 30.52
CA HIS A 86 -10.86 14.64 30.34
C HIS A 86 -9.92 15.39 29.40
N MET A 87 -10.23 16.65 29.09
CA MET A 87 -9.33 17.59 28.39
C MET A 87 -8.83 17.02 27.05
N MET A 88 -9.72 16.40 26.27
CA MET A 88 -9.41 16.01 24.89
C MET A 88 -9.16 17.26 24.06
N ASP A 89 -8.29 17.15 23.05
CA ASP A 89 -8.11 18.24 22.09
C ASP A 89 -9.31 18.36 21.15
N ALA A 90 -9.87 17.23 20.75
CA ALA A 90 -11.03 17.18 19.87
C ALA A 90 -11.82 15.88 20.02
N LEU A 91 -13.15 16.00 19.91
CA LEU A 91 -14.06 14.88 19.66
C LEU A 91 -14.88 15.22 18.41
N ALA A 92 -14.58 14.55 17.31
CA ALA A 92 -15.22 14.77 16.02
C ALA A 92 -16.25 13.67 15.76
N PHE A 93 -17.50 14.07 15.61
CA PHE A 93 -18.61 13.16 15.34
C PHE A 93 -18.68 12.81 13.85
N ASP A 94 -18.52 11.56 13.50
CA ASP A 94 -18.86 11.00 12.20
C ASP A 94 -20.32 10.53 12.21
N ILE A 95 -21.19 11.40 12.68
CA ILE A 95 -22.64 11.19 12.86
C ILE A 95 -23.36 12.49 12.51
N TYR A 96 -24.38 12.38 11.67
CA TYR A 96 -25.12 13.55 11.20
C TYR A 96 -26.29 13.91 12.10
N PHE A 97 -26.33 15.13 12.59
CA PHE A 97 -27.42 15.70 13.37
C PHE A 97 -28.16 16.78 12.58
N ILE A 98 -28.75 16.37 11.46
CA ILE A 98 -29.36 17.25 10.44
C ILE A 98 -30.83 17.55 10.80
N GLU A 99 -31.54 16.56 11.36
CA GLU A 99 -32.92 16.68 11.75
C GLU A 99 -33.04 16.99 13.26
N THR A 100 -34.05 17.77 13.62
CA THR A 100 -34.40 18.01 15.02
C THR A 100 -34.96 16.75 15.65
N SER A 101 -34.56 16.47 16.89
CA SER A 101 -35.07 15.33 17.65
C SER A 101 -36.58 15.47 17.91
N GLU A 102 -37.29 14.36 17.89
CA GLU A 102 -38.66 14.30 18.36
C GLU A 102 -38.70 14.51 19.89
N ARG A 103 -39.65 15.31 20.34
CA ARG A 103 -39.88 15.53 21.79
C ARG A 103 -40.94 14.57 22.26
N ASN A 104 -40.54 13.56 22.97
CA ASN A 104 -41.44 12.57 23.54
C ASN A 104 -41.82 12.93 25.00
N LEU A 105 -43.05 12.66 25.38
CA LEU A 105 -43.51 12.84 26.74
C LEU A 105 -42.78 11.85 27.69
N ASN A 106 -42.16 12.37 28.73
CA ASN A 106 -41.55 11.54 29.75
C ASN A 106 -42.61 11.02 30.73
N ILE A 107 -43.10 9.80 30.51
CA ILE A 107 -44.18 9.18 31.31
C ILE A 107 -43.75 8.99 32.77
N SER A 108 -42.50 8.70 33.07
CA SER A 108 -42.02 8.53 34.43
C SER A 108 -42.04 9.84 35.24
N VAL A 109 -41.82 10.97 34.61
CA VAL A 109 -41.97 12.29 35.25
C VAL A 109 -43.46 12.64 35.41
N LEU A 110 -44.29 12.26 34.43
CA LEU A 110 -45.74 12.45 34.50
C LEU A 110 -46.34 11.68 35.71
N GLU A 111 -45.91 10.44 35.97
CA GLU A 111 -46.36 9.63 37.09
C GLU A 111 -45.96 10.22 38.45
N GLN A 112 -44.85 10.93 38.51
CA GLN A 112 -44.40 11.61 39.74
C GLN A 112 -45.14 12.91 40.01
N LEU A 113 -45.73 13.52 38.99
CA LEU A 113 -46.42 14.82 39.10
C LEU A 113 -47.89 14.72 39.50
N THR A 114 -48.43 13.53 39.74
CA THR A 114 -49.84 13.31 39.98
C THR A 114 -50.43 14.00 41.21
N ASP A 115 -49.59 14.55 42.14
CA ASP A 115 -50.05 15.18 43.43
C ASP A 115 -49.50 16.59 43.67
N SER A 116 -48.87 17.28 42.75
CA SER A 116 -48.24 18.57 43.02
C SER A 116 -48.56 19.64 41.96
N SER A 117 -48.56 20.89 42.37
CA SER A 117 -48.61 22.02 41.45
C SER A 117 -47.36 21.97 40.50
N VAL A 118 -47.63 21.83 39.23
CA VAL A 118 -46.55 21.73 38.19
C VAL A 118 -45.78 23.03 38.11
N SER A 119 -44.47 22.99 38.45
CA SER A 119 -43.57 24.13 38.24
C SER A 119 -43.19 24.27 36.76
N ILE A 120 -42.70 25.46 36.37
CA ILE A 120 -42.19 25.66 34.99
C ILE A 120 -41.04 24.67 34.67
N ASP A 121 -40.23 24.34 35.64
CA ASP A 121 -39.14 23.37 35.47
C ASP A 121 -39.69 21.95 35.33
N GLY A 122 -40.72 21.57 36.11
CA GLY A 122 -41.39 20.28 35.92
C GLY A 122 -42.08 20.13 34.59
N ILE A 123 -42.53 21.22 33.93
CA ILE A 123 -43.02 21.18 32.55
C ILE A 123 -41.87 20.90 31.55
N LYS A 124 -40.68 21.47 31.78
CA LYS A 124 -39.51 21.20 30.93
C LYS A 124 -39.09 19.74 31.01
N ASP A 125 -39.08 19.13 32.17
CA ASP A 125 -38.73 17.74 32.42
C ASP A 125 -39.78 16.78 31.81
N LEU A 126 -41.05 17.21 31.65
CA LEU A 126 -42.07 16.46 30.93
C LEU A 126 -41.79 16.34 29.42
N PHE A 127 -41.15 17.35 28.84
CA PHE A 127 -40.83 17.40 27.42
C PHE A 127 -39.35 17.71 27.22
N PRO A 128 -38.45 16.77 27.49
CA PRO A 128 -37.03 16.98 27.31
C PRO A 128 -36.72 17.39 25.86
N ASN A 129 -35.74 18.23 25.68
CA ASN A 129 -35.23 18.63 24.38
C ASN A 129 -33.81 18.06 24.18
N PRO A 130 -33.72 16.87 23.62
CA PRO A 130 -32.42 16.19 23.49
C PRO A 130 -31.39 16.98 22.68
N ASP A 131 -31.81 17.76 21.67
CA ASP A 131 -30.91 18.61 20.91
C ASP A 131 -30.34 19.75 21.77
N PHE A 132 -31.14 20.34 22.65
CA PHE A 132 -30.73 21.39 23.58
C PHE A 132 -29.77 20.84 24.64
N ASP A 133 -30.04 19.65 25.16
CA ASP A 133 -29.25 19.04 26.22
C ASP A 133 -27.86 18.64 25.68
N LEU A 134 -27.81 18.00 24.50
CA LEU A 134 -26.53 17.65 23.82
C LEU A 134 -25.76 18.92 23.45
N SER A 135 -26.41 19.94 22.89
CA SER A 135 -25.73 21.20 22.54
C SER A 135 -25.23 21.93 23.76
N GLY A 136 -25.96 21.87 24.88
CA GLY A 136 -25.54 22.41 26.18
C GLY A 136 -24.28 21.72 26.73
N ALA A 137 -24.18 20.40 26.58
CA ALA A 137 -23.00 19.64 26.92
C ALA A 137 -21.82 20.02 26.01
N ALA A 138 -22.05 20.11 24.69
CA ALA A 138 -21.04 20.49 23.71
C ALA A 138 -20.46 21.89 23.94
N SER A 139 -21.33 22.86 24.27
CA SER A 139 -20.93 24.24 24.60
C SER A 139 -20.03 24.31 25.85
N LYS A 140 -20.25 23.43 26.82
CA LYS A 140 -19.41 23.33 28.03
C LYS A 140 -18.06 22.66 27.72
N ALA A 141 -18.08 21.63 26.89
CA ALA A 141 -16.88 20.88 26.52
C ALA A 141 -15.91 21.70 25.65
N LYS A 142 -16.41 22.53 24.74
CA LYS A 142 -15.66 23.45 23.83
C LYS A 142 -14.73 22.79 22.79
N ASN A 143 -14.72 21.49 22.70
CA ASN A 143 -13.84 20.69 21.82
C ASN A 143 -14.62 19.70 20.95
N ILE A 144 -15.90 19.96 20.75
CA ILE A 144 -16.81 19.09 20.00
C ILE A 144 -16.96 19.59 18.57
N TYR A 145 -16.82 18.68 17.61
CA TYR A 145 -16.94 18.94 16.18
C TYR A 145 -18.05 18.09 15.59
N PHE A 146 -18.98 18.71 14.88
CA PHE A 146 -20.10 18.00 14.26
C PHE A 146 -19.93 17.83 12.76
N ALA A 147 -20.55 16.77 12.23
CA ALA A 147 -20.52 16.47 10.81
C ALA A 147 -21.62 17.23 10.07
N GLN A 148 -21.27 17.75 8.89
CA GLN A 148 -22.19 18.16 7.84
C GLN A 148 -22.17 17.16 6.69
N SER A 149 -23.30 16.96 6.03
CA SER A 149 -23.44 16.05 4.91
C SER A 149 -23.47 16.80 3.60
N PHE A 150 -22.59 16.43 2.70
CA PHE A 150 -22.58 16.89 1.33
C PHE A 150 -22.83 15.75 0.36
N LYS A 151 -23.52 16.04 -0.76
CA LYS A 151 -23.65 15.10 -1.86
C LYS A 151 -22.68 15.49 -2.96
N PRO A 152 -21.73 14.60 -3.31
CA PRO A 152 -20.78 14.88 -4.39
C PRO A 152 -21.50 14.99 -5.74
N GLN A 153 -20.96 15.77 -6.66
CA GLN A 153 -21.47 15.91 -8.02
C GLN A 153 -21.55 14.54 -8.71
N PRO A 154 -22.72 14.20 -9.30
CA PRO A 154 -22.83 13.00 -10.11
C PRO A 154 -21.99 13.13 -11.38
N LYS A 155 -21.68 11.98 -12.04
CA LYS A 155 -20.91 11.96 -13.30
C LYS A 155 -21.49 12.86 -14.39
N ILE A 156 -22.81 13.03 -14.42
CA ILE A 156 -23.50 14.02 -15.27
C ILE A 156 -23.75 15.24 -14.39
N LYS A 157 -23.06 16.35 -14.66
CA LYS A 157 -23.20 17.58 -13.86
C LYS A 157 -24.66 17.98 -13.73
N GLU A 158 -25.19 17.85 -12.53
CA GLU A 158 -26.49 18.39 -12.16
C GLU A 158 -26.31 19.84 -11.70
N LYS A 159 -27.39 20.63 -11.90
CA LYS A 159 -27.42 21.98 -11.33
C LYS A 159 -27.51 21.87 -9.81
N VAL A 160 -26.75 22.72 -9.12
CA VAL A 160 -26.82 22.84 -7.68
C VAL A 160 -28.30 22.98 -7.26
N LYS A 161 -28.71 22.13 -6.34
CA LYS A 161 -30.07 22.09 -5.87
C LYS A 161 -30.41 23.37 -5.12
N LYS A 162 -31.58 23.96 -5.43
CA LYS A 162 -32.01 25.18 -4.74
C LYS A 162 -32.19 24.91 -3.24
N ARG A 163 -31.51 25.67 -2.42
CA ARG A 163 -31.56 25.56 -0.95
C ARG A 163 -32.97 25.83 -0.39
N THR A 164 -33.28 25.12 0.68
CA THR A 164 -34.41 25.43 1.54
C THR A 164 -34.10 26.62 2.43
N LYS A 165 -35.14 27.27 2.98
CA LYS A 165 -34.93 28.36 3.96
C LYS A 165 -34.14 27.91 5.19
N THR A 166 -34.32 26.67 5.63
CA THR A 166 -33.59 26.08 6.76
C THR A 166 -32.11 25.90 6.43
N GLN A 167 -31.80 25.36 5.27
CA GLN A 167 -30.39 25.23 4.83
C GLN A 167 -29.71 26.59 4.73
N GLU A 168 -30.42 27.61 4.23
CA GLU A 168 -29.89 28.98 4.13
C GLU A 168 -29.66 29.61 5.52
N SER A 169 -30.55 29.43 6.45
CA SER A 169 -30.41 29.89 7.83
C SER A 169 -29.18 29.27 8.51
N ARG A 170 -29.00 27.95 8.34
CA ARG A 170 -27.86 27.19 8.90
C ARG A 170 -26.56 27.61 8.28
N LEU A 171 -26.52 27.76 6.97
CA LEU A 171 -25.32 28.21 6.25
C LEU A 171 -24.88 29.63 6.68
N ASN A 172 -25.83 30.55 6.85
CA ASN A 172 -25.51 31.89 7.36
C ASN A 172 -24.95 31.87 8.80
N ARG A 173 -25.40 30.93 9.64
CA ARG A 173 -24.78 30.74 10.97
C ARG A 173 -23.34 30.23 10.87
N MET A 174 -23.09 29.29 9.95
CA MET A 174 -21.74 28.79 9.70
C MET A 174 -20.80 29.87 9.16
N GLU A 175 -21.33 30.79 8.33
CA GLU A 175 -20.60 31.97 7.85
C GLU A 175 -20.18 32.87 9.01
N VAL A 176 -21.10 33.21 9.88
CA VAL A 176 -20.82 34.00 11.10
C VAL A 176 -19.78 33.31 12.00
N ALA A 177 -19.79 31.99 12.05
CA ALA A 177 -18.82 31.17 12.80
C ALA A 177 -17.47 30.98 12.08
N GLY A 178 -17.33 31.46 10.82
CA GLY A 178 -16.07 31.35 10.05
C GLY A 178 -15.70 29.92 9.65
N LEU A 179 -16.70 29.05 9.43
CA LEU A 179 -16.49 27.62 9.18
C LEU A 179 -16.18 27.29 7.71
N PHE A 180 -16.16 28.26 6.84
CA PHE A 180 -15.77 28.15 5.43
C PHE A 180 -15.17 29.48 4.93
N ILE A 181 -14.57 29.47 3.77
CA ILE A 181 -14.09 30.69 3.08
C ILE A 181 -14.88 30.91 1.79
N GLU A 182 -15.20 32.16 1.47
CA GLU A 182 -15.80 32.53 0.20
C GLU A 182 -14.72 32.60 -0.90
N ILE A 183 -15.07 32.18 -2.10
CA ILE A 183 -14.21 32.16 -3.28
C ILE A 183 -14.91 32.77 -4.49
N GLU A 184 -14.14 33.22 -5.48
CA GLU A 184 -14.71 33.62 -6.77
C GLU A 184 -15.29 32.38 -7.50
N PRO A 185 -16.38 32.54 -8.26
CA PRO A 185 -17.10 31.42 -8.89
C PRO A 185 -16.22 30.52 -9.77
N GLU A 186 -15.23 31.10 -10.45
CA GLU A 186 -14.32 30.37 -11.36
C GLU A 186 -13.02 29.93 -10.69
N GLN A 187 -12.83 30.29 -9.44
CA GLN A 187 -11.67 29.87 -8.66
C GLN A 187 -11.80 28.37 -8.34
N TYR A 188 -10.73 27.63 -8.56
CA TYR A 188 -10.67 26.19 -8.30
C TYR A 188 -11.72 25.36 -9.06
N PRO A 189 -11.72 25.35 -10.41
CA PRO A 189 -12.75 24.67 -11.21
C PRO A 189 -12.70 23.14 -11.13
N THR A 190 -11.57 22.60 -10.72
CA THR A 190 -11.31 21.15 -10.65
C THR A 190 -11.52 20.53 -9.28
N LEU A 191 -11.56 21.34 -8.20
CA LEU A 191 -11.73 20.82 -6.85
C LEU A 191 -12.97 19.95 -6.67
N PHE A 192 -12.91 19.03 -5.72
CA PHE A 192 -14.01 18.16 -5.31
C PHE A 192 -15.25 19.00 -5.01
N ASP A 193 -16.27 18.83 -5.85
CA ASP A 193 -17.43 19.71 -5.91
C ASP A 193 -18.69 18.97 -5.41
N PHE A 194 -19.52 19.69 -4.65
CA PHE A 194 -20.77 19.21 -4.09
C PHE A 194 -21.95 19.91 -4.76
N TYR A 195 -23.04 19.20 -5.00
CA TYR A 195 -24.26 19.76 -5.60
C TYR A 195 -25.41 19.98 -4.60
N ASP A 196 -25.36 19.35 -3.43
CA ASP A 196 -26.34 19.48 -2.35
C ASP A 196 -25.63 19.43 -0.99
N GLY A 197 -26.13 20.15 0.00
CA GLY A 197 -25.55 20.20 1.34
C GLY A 197 -26.61 20.19 2.42
N GLU A 198 -26.43 19.37 3.44
CA GLU A 198 -27.25 19.29 4.63
C GLU A 198 -26.40 19.61 5.85
N PHE A 199 -26.84 20.60 6.63
CA PHE A 199 -26.09 21.15 7.75
C PHE A 199 -26.72 20.74 9.08
N PRO A 200 -25.96 20.65 10.18
CA PRO A 200 -26.48 20.33 11.49
C PRO A 200 -27.57 21.33 11.97
N VAL A 201 -28.38 20.91 12.92
CA VAL A 201 -29.36 21.80 13.58
C VAL A 201 -28.65 23.01 14.18
N GLU A 202 -29.25 24.18 14.13
CA GLU A 202 -28.65 25.47 14.52
C GLU A 202 -27.97 25.46 15.87
N THR A 203 -28.59 24.77 16.85
CA THR A 203 -28.03 24.67 18.21
C THR A 203 -26.68 23.95 18.25
N PHE A 204 -26.45 22.99 17.37
CA PHE A 204 -25.17 22.29 17.26
C PHE A 204 -24.11 23.15 16.56
N ILE A 205 -24.48 23.95 15.54
CA ILE A 205 -23.59 24.92 14.95
C ILE A 205 -23.08 25.91 15.97
N ASP A 206 -23.99 26.47 16.76
CA ASP A 206 -23.69 27.50 17.76
C ASP A 206 -22.89 26.97 18.99
N SER A 207 -22.99 25.69 19.30
CA SER A 207 -22.34 25.06 20.47
C SER A 207 -21.05 24.31 20.14
N SER A 208 -20.73 24.12 18.86
CA SER A 208 -19.57 23.35 18.43
C SER A 208 -18.28 24.17 18.41
N ALA A 209 -17.16 23.48 18.46
CA ALA A 209 -15.85 24.02 18.10
C ALA A 209 -15.67 24.12 16.57
N GLY A 210 -16.51 23.42 15.80
CA GLY A 210 -16.53 23.48 14.35
C GLY A 210 -17.49 22.46 13.73
N VAL A 211 -17.84 22.71 12.46
CA VAL A 211 -18.69 21.82 11.65
C VAL A 211 -17.95 21.55 10.34
N PHE A 212 -17.69 20.28 10.05
CA PHE A 212 -16.84 19.88 8.92
C PHE A 212 -17.45 18.71 8.16
N PHE A 213 -16.99 18.48 6.93
CA PHE A 213 -17.46 17.34 6.16
C PHE A 213 -16.60 16.09 6.39
N PHE A 214 -17.25 14.94 6.27
CA PHE A 214 -16.68 13.61 6.44
C PHE A 214 -16.75 12.78 5.15
N GLN A 215 -17.23 13.34 4.05
CA GLN A 215 -17.35 12.65 2.77
C GLN A 215 -15.98 12.24 2.25
N ALA A 216 -15.93 11.03 1.71
CA ALA A 216 -14.77 10.50 1.01
C ALA A 216 -15.15 10.12 -0.43
N LYS A 217 -14.17 9.91 -1.26
CA LYS A 217 -14.31 9.49 -2.65
C LYS A 217 -13.48 8.23 -2.88
N SER A 218 -14.12 7.18 -3.40
CA SER A 218 -13.39 5.98 -3.83
C SER A 218 -12.72 6.19 -5.18
N ASP A 219 -11.62 5.48 -5.38
CA ASP A 219 -11.00 5.34 -6.69
C ASP A 219 -11.92 4.58 -7.67
N PRO A 220 -11.60 4.54 -8.98
CA PRO A 220 -12.43 3.87 -9.99
C PRO A 220 -12.71 2.38 -9.69
N ASP A 221 -11.87 1.72 -8.92
CA ASP A 221 -12.04 0.31 -8.51
C ASP A 221 -12.85 0.13 -7.21
N GLY A 222 -13.37 1.23 -6.65
CA GLY A 222 -14.19 1.24 -5.44
C GLY A 222 -13.39 1.23 -4.12
N ILE A 223 -12.06 1.23 -4.17
CA ILE A 223 -11.21 1.22 -2.97
C ILE A 223 -10.92 2.67 -2.54
N MET A 224 -10.93 2.90 -1.23
CA MET A 224 -10.61 4.20 -0.64
C MET A 224 -9.11 4.35 -0.42
N ARG A 225 -8.42 5.15 -1.25
CA ARG A 225 -6.99 5.44 -1.09
C ARG A 225 -6.72 6.93 -0.94
N LYS A 226 -7.64 7.75 -1.39
CA LYS A 226 -7.54 9.21 -1.36
C LYS A 226 -8.53 9.83 -0.40
N TYR A 227 -8.17 11.00 0.11
CA TYR A 227 -8.98 11.76 1.06
C TYR A 227 -9.10 13.23 0.63
N PRO A 228 -10.31 13.77 0.47
CA PRO A 228 -10.50 15.17 0.13
C PRO A 228 -10.13 16.05 1.33
N LEU A 229 -9.17 16.95 1.14
CA LEU A 229 -8.80 17.90 2.18
C LEU A 229 -9.75 19.11 2.19
N VAL A 230 -10.16 19.52 1.01
CA VAL A 230 -11.09 20.64 0.80
C VAL A 230 -12.18 20.22 -0.17
N GLY A 231 -13.37 20.77 0.05
CA GLY A 231 -14.51 20.55 -0.84
C GLY A 231 -15.19 21.87 -1.18
N LYS A 232 -15.64 21.99 -2.42
CA LYS A 232 -16.32 23.17 -2.92
C LYS A 232 -17.84 22.95 -2.90
N TYR A 233 -18.58 23.90 -2.34
CA TYR A 233 -20.01 23.96 -2.43
C TYR A 233 -20.45 25.37 -2.84
N GLU A 234 -20.98 25.51 -4.05
CA GLU A 234 -21.20 26.80 -4.68
C GLU A 234 -19.91 27.64 -4.74
N ASN A 235 -19.91 28.87 -4.17
CA ASN A 235 -18.77 29.76 -4.12
C ASN A 235 -18.06 29.71 -2.76
N ARG A 236 -18.03 28.54 -2.13
CA ARG A 236 -17.47 28.35 -0.78
C ARG A 236 -16.59 27.13 -0.72
N LEU A 237 -15.50 27.25 0.02
CA LEU A 237 -14.63 26.15 0.34
C LEU A 237 -14.81 25.73 1.80
N PHE A 238 -14.97 24.44 1.99
CA PHE A 238 -15.08 23.81 3.28
C PHE A 238 -13.87 22.91 3.53
N PRO A 239 -13.24 22.96 4.70
CA PRO A 239 -12.22 21.99 5.07
C PRO A 239 -12.88 20.67 5.47
N SER A 240 -12.19 19.55 5.18
CA SER A 240 -12.53 18.26 5.78
C SER A 240 -12.19 18.24 7.26
N VAL A 241 -12.79 17.31 8.01
CA VAL A 241 -12.50 17.17 9.44
C VAL A 241 -11.01 16.97 9.72
N SER A 242 -10.30 16.16 8.92
CA SER A 242 -8.88 15.90 9.16
C SER A 242 -8.00 17.11 8.86
N LEU A 243 -8.31 17.89 7.82
CA LEU A 243 -7.64 19.18 7.59
C LEU A 243 -7.92 20.15 8.74
N ALA A 244 -9.19 20.28 9.17
CA ALA A 244 -9.56 21.18 10.25
C ALA A 244 -8.84 20.85 11.57
N LEU A 245 -8.76 19.56 11.94
CA LEU A 245 -8.02 19.14 13.13
C LEU A 245 -6.48 19.30 12.97
N ALA A 246 -5.95 19.20 11.75
CA ALA A 246 -4.56 19.56 11.50
C ALA A 246 -4.31 21.06 11.66
N LEU A 247 -5.20 21.90 11.14
CA LEU A 247 -5.13 23.36 11.30
C LEU A 247 -5.24 23.76 12.78
N GLN A 248 -6.15 23.12 13.53
CA GLN A 248 -6.22 23.31 14.99
C GLN A 248 -4.92 22.91 15.68
N HIS A 249 -4.31 21.80 15.29
CA HIS A 249 -3.05 21.32 15.88
C HIS A 249 -1.90 22.31 15.67
N TYR A 250 -1.86 22.98 14.49
CA TYR A 250 -0.85 23.98 14.15
C TYR A 250 -1.21 25.41 14.53
N ASP A 251 -2.41 25.61 15.06
CA ASP A 251 -2.95 26.96 15.39
C ASP A 251 -2.95 27.90 14.16
N VAL A 252 -3.44 27.40 13.02
CA VAL A 252 -3.49 28.12 11.75
C VAL A 252 -4.93 28.26 11.28
N PRO A 253 -5.41 29.49 11.02
CA PRO A 253 -6.72 29.73 10.43
C PRO A 253 -6.83 29.18 9.00
N PHE A 254 -8.02 28.73 8.61
CA PHE A 254 -8.24 28.12 7.29
C PHE A 254 -8.02 29.09 6.13
N ASP A 255 -8.27 30.39 6.31
CA ASP A 255 -8.04 31.42 5.30
C ASP A 255 -6.56 31.67 4.97
N ASN A 256 -5.64 31.20 5.81
CA ASN A 256 -4.19 31.27 5.57
C ASN A 256 -3.69 30.10 4.72
N VAL A 257 -4.52 29.09 4.44
CA VAL A 257 -4.14 27.92 3.65
C VAL A 257 -4.03 28.26 2.17
N VAL A 258 -2.91 27.89 1.55
CA VAL A 258 -2.71 28.08 0.10
C VAL A 258 -3.01 26.76 -0.61
N ILE A 259 -3.94 26.82 -1.58
CA ILE A 259 -4.40 25.63 -2.32
C ILE A 259 -3.95 25.76 -3.77
N LYS A 260 -3.22 24.77 -4.26
CA LYS A 260 -2.80 24.63 -5.66
C LYS A 260 -3.23 23.25 -6.16
N PRO A 261 -4.44 23.12 -6.75
CA PRO A 261 -4.92 21.83 -7.29
C PRO A 261 -3.93 21.24 -8.28
N GLY A 262 -3.70 19.92 -8.19
CA GLY A 262 -2.72 19.20 -9.00
C GLY A 262 -1.27 19.37 -8.57
N ASP A 263 -1.00 20.06 -7.44
CA ASP A 263 0.34 20.25 -6.90
C ASP A 263 0.30 20.01 -5.38
N HIS A 264 -0.04 21.02 -4.59
CA HIS A 264 -0.05 20.88 -3.14
C HIS A 264 -1.02 21.85 -2.44
N LEU A 265 -1.39 21.47 -1.21
CA LEU A 265 -2.00 22.33 -0.20
C LEU A 265 -0.93 22.72 0.82
N THR A 266 -0.75 24.01 1.10
CA THR A 266 0.26 24.52 2.05
C THR A 266 -0.40 25.08 3.28
N ILE A 267 0.02 24.62 4.46
CA ILE A 267 -0.31 25.16 5.77
C ILE A 267 0.92 25.95 6.25
N PRO A 268 0.91 27.29 6.28
CA PRO A 268 2.00 28.08 6.84
C PRO A 268 1.98 27.95 8.37
N LEU A 269 3.13 27.68 8.97
CA LEU A 269 3.22 27.48 10.41
C LEU A 269 3.67 28.78 11.12
N ASN A 270 3.04 29.09 12.25
CA ASN A 270 3.43 30.22 13.09
C ASN A 270 4.80 30.01 13.78
N GLN A 271 5.17 28.74 14.01
CA GLN A 271 6.46 28.30 14.53
C GLN A 271 6.85 26.98 13.86
N PRO A 272 8.15 26.70 13.70
CA PRO A 272 8.59 25.42 13.18
C PRO A 272 8.01 24.25 13.98
N ASP A 273 7.54 23.23 13.29
CA ASP A 273 7.01 22.04 13.94
C ASP A 273 8.14 21.11 14.49
N LYS A 274 7.74 19.95 15.02
CA LYS A 274 8.70 18.94 15.57
C LYS A 274 9.72 18.44 14.53
N PHE A 275 9.48 18.63 13.23
CA PHE A 275 10.39 18.30 12.14
C PHE A 275 11.21 19.49 11.65
N GLY A 276 11.06 20.67 12.27
CA GLY A 276 11.74 21.92 11.90
C GLY A 276 11.20 22.60 10.65
N ARG A 277 9.95 22.31 10.24
CA ARG A 277 9.32 22.89 9.05
C ARG A 277 8.61 24.19 9.40
N GLU A 278 8.77 25.19 8.53
CA GLU A 278 8.05 26.48 8.60
C GLU A 278 6.69 26.42 7.88
N GLU A 279 6.47 25.39 7.06
CA GLU A 279 5.23 25.11 6.34
C GLU A 279 5.02 23.60 6.16
N VAL A 280 3.77 23.18 6.11
CA VAL A 280 3.39 21.80 5.76
C VAL A 280 2.84 21.79 4.35
N LYS A 281 3.55 21.14 3.42
CA LYS A 281 3.12 20.96 2.03
C LYS A 281 2.53 19.57 1.85
N ILE A 282 1.24 19.50 1.58
CA ILE A 282 0.51 18.26 1.40
C ILE A 282 0.24 18.08 -0.09
N PRO A 283 0.81 17.07 -0.77
CA PRO A 283 0.51 16.79 -2.17
C PRO A 283 -0.99 16.50 -2.35
N ILE A 284 -1.60 17.13 -3.35
CA ILE A 284 -3.01 16.94 -3.70
C ILE A 284 -3.14 16.82 -5.22
N ASP A 285 -4.11 16.03 -5.66
CA ASP A 285 -4.49 15.96 -7.07
C ASP A 285 -5.35 17.17 -7.50
N GLU A 286 -5.78 17.17 -8.77
CA GLU A 286 -6.59 18.25 -9.35
C GLU A 286 -7.91 18.48 -8.60
N GLU A 287 -8.44 17.45 -7.94
CA GLU A 287 -9.67 17.53 -7.14
C GLU A 287 -9.41 17.92 -5.69
N GLY A 288 -8.18 18.13 -5.28
CA GLY A 288 -7.82 18.46 -3.89
C GLY A 288 -7.78 17.25 -2.96
N LEU A 289 -7.63 16.04 -3.52
CA LEU A 289 -7.53 14.83 -2.73
C LEU A 289 -6.06 14.49 -2.43
N MET A 290 -5.79 14.18 -1.18
CA MET A 290 -4.50 13.68 -0.69
C MET A 290 -4.48 12.16 -0.73
N GLN A 291 -3.37 11.55 -1.13
CA GLN A 291 -3.14 10.12 -0.97
C GLN A 291 -2.97 9.78 0.52
N VAL A 292 -3.81 8.90 1.06
CA VAL A 292 -3.72 8.47 2.46
C VAL A 292 -2.60 7.44 2.62
N ASN A 293 -1.72 7.68 3.56
CA ASN A 293 -0.72 6.69 3.95
C ASN A 293 -1.28 5.79 5.05
N TRP A 294 -1.92 4.71 4.63
CA TRP A 294 -2.61 3.79 5.52
C TRP A 294 -1.65 3.14 6.53
N ALA A 295 -2.00 3.20 7.79
CA ALA A 295 -1.16 2.64 8.86
C ALA A 295 -1.13 1.11 8.85
N GLY A 296 -2.22 0.48 8.45
CA GLY A 296 -2.39 -0.98 8.39
C GLY A 296 -3.85 -1.39 8.40
N ASP A 297 -4.13 -2.61 8.79
CA ASP A 297 -5.49 -3.14 8.93
C ASP A 297 -6.17 -2.60 10.19
N TRP A 298 -7.49 -2.67 10.23
CA TRP A 298 -8.27 -2.31 11.43
C TRP A 298 -7.91 -3.20 12.60
N GLU A 299 -7.94 -4.51 12.40
CA GLU A 299 -7.53 -5.54 13.36
C GLU A 299 -6.84 -6.66 12.57
N ASP A 300 -5.63 -7.04 12.95
CA ASP A 300 -4.93 -8.13 12.28
C ASP A 300 -5.39 -9.51 12.78
N SER A 301 -4.84 -10.57 12.20
CA SER A 301 -5.13 -11.95 12.56
C SER A 301 -4.75 -12.31 14.02
N GLU A 302 -3.91 -11.50 14.66
CA GLU A 302 -3.47 -11.66 16.05
C GLU A 302 -4.30 -10.81 17.03
N GLY A 303 -5.22 -9.99 16.53
CA GLY A 303 -6.04 -9.07 17.31
C GLY A 303 -5.34 -7.76 17.69
N ASN A 304 -4.29 -7.37 16.96
CA ASN A 304 -3.64 -6.09 17.16
C ASN A 304 -4.26 -5.03 16.25
N PHE A 305 -4.32 -3.81 16.75
CA PHE A 305 -4.78 -2.64 16.01
C PHE A 305 -3.60 -1.76 15.61
N ASP A 306 -3.66 -1.18 14.42
CA ASP A 306 -2.62 -0.25 13.95
C ASP A 306 -2.92 1.18 14.37
N LEU A 307 -4.20 1.52 14.50
CA LEU A 307 -4.68 2.76 15.06
C LEU A 307 -5.25 2.51 16.46
N MET A 308 -5.16 3.47 17.35
CA MET A 308 -5.72 3.34 18.70
C MET A 308 -7.26 3.42 18.68
N HIS A 309 -7.91 2.47 19.36
CA HIS A 309 -9.36 2.34 19.41
C HIS A 309 -9.88 2.36 20.85
N TYR A 310 -10.95 3.08 21.08
CA TYR A 310 -11.68 3.07 22.35
C TYR A 310 -13.16 2.77 22.09
N PRO A 311 -13.79 1.83 22.77
CA PRO A 311 -15.22 1.64 22.61
C PRO A 311 -15.99 2.75 23.33
N TYR A 312 -17.13 3.06 22.78
CA TYR A 312 -18.10 4.01 23.32
C TYR A 312 -18.34 3.84 24.82
N ASN A 313 -18.53 2.60 25.28
CA ASN A 313 -18.86 2.29 26.67
C ASN A 313 -17.80 2.77 27.68
N VAL A 314 -16.54 2.94 27.24
CA VAL A 314 -15.48 3.43 28.13
C VAL A 314 -15.80 4.82 28.66
N LEU A 315 -16.11 5.75 27.76
CA LEU A 315 -16.40 7.12 28.16
C LEU A 315 -17.76 7.24 28.85
N LYS A 316 -18.75 6.46 28.40
CA LYS A 316 -20.06 6.39 29.07
C LYS A 316 -19.93 5.89 30.49
N ASP A 317 -19.24 4.78 30.72
CA ASP A 317 -19.05 4.17 32.02
C ASP A 317 -18.30 5.14 32.97
N PHE A 318 -17.40 5.98 32.47
CA PHE A 318 -16.74 7.01 33.28
C PHE A 318 -17.70 8.06 33.84
N GLN A 319 -18.81 8.32 33.14
CA GLN A 319 -19.81 9.30 33.57
C GLN A 319 -20.90 8.68 34.43
N GLU A 320 -21.34 7.45 34.14
CA GLU A 320 -22.49 6.80 34.77
C GLU A 320 -22.18 6.16 36.11
N ILE A 321 -20.90 5.82 36.37
CA ILE A 321 -20.53 5.13 37.60
C ILE A 321 -19.95 6.14 38.57
N GLU A 322 -20.48 6.18 39.83
CA GLU A 322 -19.82 6.90 40.88
C GLU A 322 -18.36 6.46 40.95
N TYR A 323 -17.51 7.36 40.62
CA TYR A 323 -16.08 7.17 40.42
C TYR A 323 -15.41 6.37 41.54
N LYS A 324 -15.75 6.67 42.78
CA LYS A 324 -15.26 6.01 44.00
C LYS A 324 -15.69 4.55 44.11
N ASN A 325 -16.96 4.28 43.82
CA ASN A 325 -17.53 2.92 43.94
C ASN A 325 -17.01 2.00 42.82
N HIS A 326 -16.87 2.52 41.65
CA HIS A 326 -16.30 1.75 40.51
C HIS A 326 -14.86 1.33 40.79
N ILE A 327 -14.02 2.23 41.18
CA ILE A 327 -12.61 1.92 41.55
C ILE A 327 -12.54 0.85 42.61
N LEU A 328 -13.34 0.96 43.63
CA LEU A 328 -13.35 -0.05 44.69
C LEU A 328 -13.78 -1.42 44.18
N ALA A 329 -14.77 -1.47 43.27
CA ALA A 329 -15.25 -2.71 42.68
C ALA A 329 -14.17 -3.32 41.75
N GLU A 330 -13.57 -2.52 40.89
CA GLU A 330 -12.52 -3.01 39.96
C GLU A 330 -11.22 -3.34 40.69
N PHE A 331 -10.86 -2.59 41.67
CA PHE A 331 -9.74 -2.90 42.53
C PHE A 331 -9.96 -4.22 43.29
N LYS A 332 -11.17 -4.49 43.80
CA LYS A 332 -11.53 -5.79 44.37
C LYS A 332 -11.46 -6.91 43.35
N ARG A 333 -11.79 -6.64 42.10
CA ARG A 333 -11.69 -7.61 41.00
C ARG A 333 -10.25 -7.93 40.60
N PHE A 334 -9.39 -6.94 40.54
CA PHE A 334 -8.04 -7.06 40.01
C PHE A 334 -6.94 -7.29 41.06
N THR A 335 -7.09 -6.87 42.26
CA THR A 335 -6.14 -7.14 43.36
C THR A 335 -6.41 -8.47 44.02
N ASN A 336 -5.44 -9.36 43.93
CA ASN A 336 -5.45 -10.55 44.78
C ASN A 336 -4.69 -10.31 46.07
N SER A 337 -4.72 -11.29 47.00
CA SER A 337 -4.03 -11.21 48.29
C SER A 337 -2.53 -10.98 48.18
N LYS A 338 -1.88 -11.34 47.06
CA LYS A 338 -0.43 -11.18 46.84
C LYS A 338 -0.03 -9.71 46.65
N PHE A 339 -0.87 -8.90 46.02
CA PHE A 339 -0.64 -7.47 45.84
C PHE A 339 -1.40 -6.62 46.85
N GLY A 340 -2.40 -7.17 47.50
CA GLY A 340 -3.30 -6.45 48.38
C GLY A 340 -2.65 -5.88 49.61
N GLY A 341 -1.48 -6.36 50.05
CA GLY A 341 -0.89 -5.93 51.34
C GLY A 341 -0.59 -4.43 51.40
N ASN A 342 0.21 -3.94 50.44
CA ASN A 342 0.65 -2.55 50.41
C ASN A 342 -0.42 -1.61 49.86
N VAL A 343 -1.20 -2.09 48.86
CA VAL A 343 -2.31 -1.34 48.29
C VAL A 343 -3.46 -1.20 49.29
N LYS A 344 -3.71 -2.23 50.12
CA LYS A 344 -4.65 -2.18 51.25
C LYS A 344 -4.30 -1.12 52.30
N ALA A 345 -3.01 -0.88 52.52
CA ALA A 345 -2.56 0.12 53.46
C ALA A 345 -2.91 1.55 52.98
N ALA A 346 -2.89 1.79 51.66
CA ALA A 346 -3.21 3.07 51.09
C ALA A 346 -4.73 3.36 51.06
N TYR A 347 -5.58 2.31 50.90
CA TYR A 347 -7.04 2.43 50.72
C TYR A 347 -7.79 1.60 51.75
N LYS A 348 -7.45 1.74 52.96
CA LYS A 348 -7.72 0.84 54.08
C LYS A 348 -9.16 0.32 54.31
N PRO A 349 -10.24 1.01 54.14
CA PRO A 349 -11.50 0.38 54.53
C PRO A 349 -12.09 -0.58 53.50
N SER A 350 -11.71 -0.44 52.25
CA SER A 350 -12.45 -1.05 51.17
C SER A 350 -11.70 -2.16 50.43
N MET A 351 -10.41 -2.35 50.73
CA MET A 351 -9.54 -3.28 49.98
C MET A 351 -9.21 -4.56 50.78
N SER A 352 -9.84 -4.77 51.93
CA SER A 352 -9.53 -5.91 52.84
C SER A 352 -9.80 -7.30 52.22
N GLU A 353 -10.61 -7.37 51.17
CA GLU A 353 -11.08 -8.64 50.59
C GLU A 353 -10.69 -8.81 49.12
N ILE A 354 -9.76 -8.00 48.61
CA ILE A 354 -9.40 -8.06 47.19
C ILE A 354 -8.65 -9.35 46.88
N LYS A 355 -9.27 -10.22 46.10
CA LYS A 355 -8.72 -11.48 45.63
C LYS A 355 -8.98 -11.58 44.14
N GLY A 356 -7.98 -11.98 43.35
CA GLY A 356 -8.19 -12.18 41.92
C GLY A 356 -7.01 -12.85 41.24
N PRO A 357 -7.24 -13.53 40.16
CA PRO A 357 -6.22 -14.33 39.44
C PRO A 357 -5.20 -13.50 38.62
N GLN A 358 -5.27 -12.18 38.69
CA GLN A 358 -4.54 -11.34 37.75
C GLN A 358 -3.51 -10.43 38.43
N ALA A 359 -2.67 -11.05 39.22
CA ALA A 359 -1.69 -10.40 40.05
C ALA A 359 -0.67 -9.53 39.26
N ASP A 360 -0.29 -9.98 38.08
CA ASP A 360 0.73 -9.29 37.27
C ASP A 360 0.17 -8.06 36.54
N LYS A 361 -1.14 -8.02 36.34
CA LYS A 361 -1.85 -6.91 35.67
C LYS A 361 -1.98 -5.68 36.54
N LEU A 362 -1.94 -5.85 37.79
CA LEU A 362 -1.97 -4.76 38.77
C LEU A 362 -0.61 -4.12 39.00
N ASP A 363 0.46 -4.72 38.51
CA ASP A 363 1.78 -4.19 38.79
C ASP A 363 1.95 -2.79 38.17
N ALA A 364 1.42 -2.55 36.98
CA ALA A 364 1.40 -1.22 36.37
C ALA A 364 0.52 -0.22 37.15
N VAL A 365 -0.67 -0.68 37.60
CA VAL A 365 -1.58 0.13 38.42
C VAL A 365 -0.99 0.43 39.77
N LYS A 366 -0.46 -0.59 40.44
CA LYS A 366 0.22 -0.47 41.71
C LYS A 366 1.38 0.51 41.63
N LYS A 367 2.21 0.42 40.57
CA LYS A 367 3.31 1.35 40.33
C LYS A 367 2.81 2.78 40.07
N SER A 368 1.75 2.94 39.30
CA SER A 368 1.11 4.25 39.08
C SER A 368 0.59 4.86 40.39
N MET A 369 -0.11 4.07 41.20
CA MET A 369 -0.63 4.54 42.50
C MET A 369 0.49 4.86 43.48
N MET A 370 1.52 4.05 43.49
CA MET A 370 2.70 4.25 44.32
C MET A 370 3.44 5.54 43.93
N MET A 371 3.63 5.74 42.64
CA MET A 371 4.28 6.96 42.16
C MET A 371 3.42 8.20 42.41
N GLY A 372 2.10 8.11 42.29
CA GLY A 372 1.20 9.19 42.68
C GLY A 372 1.23 9.55 44.18
N ALA A 373 1.34 8.54 45.02
CA ALA A 373 1.53 8.76 46.45
C ALA A 373 2.89 9.39 46.77
N ILE A 374 3.95 8.99 46.05
CA ILE A 374 5.28 9.59 46.15
C ILE A 374 5.22 11.06 45.72
N GLU A 375 4.60 11.33 44.58
CA GLU A 375 4.50 12.65 44.02
C GLU A 375 3.67 13.59 44.88
N SER A 376 2.55 13.09 45.44
CA SER A 376 1.76 13.83 46.40
C SER A 376 2.55 14.17 47.69
N TRP A 377 3.33 13.22 48.16
CA TRP A 377 4.19 13.46 49.32
C TRP A 377 5.29 14.48 49.03
N ILE A 378 5.94 14.40 47.85
CA ILE A 378 6.98 15.34 47.43
C ILE A 378 6.39 16.74 47.22
N LYS A 379 5.18 16.85 46.64
CA LYS A 379 4.49 18.11 46.49
C LYS A 379 4.20 18.77 47.83
N ALA A 380 3.92 17.97 48.86
CA ALA A 380 3.76 18.44 50.21
C ALA A 380 5.11 18.75 50.91
N ASN A 381 6.22 18.22 50.37
CA ASN A 381 7.54 18.39 50.94
C ASN A 381 8.57 18.74 49.80
N PRO A 382 8.49 19.92 49.19
CA PRO A 382 9.24 20.27 47.98
C PRO A 382 10.78 20.32 48.20
N ASP A 383 11.21 20.60 49.43
CA ASP A 383 12.62 20.68 49.84
C ASP A 383 13.09 19.40 50.54
N GLY A 384 12.28 18.33 50.51
CA GLY A 384 12.52 17.09 51.21
C GLY A 384 13.72 16.32 50.62
N THR A 385 14.55 15.80 51.51
CA THR A 385 15.67 14.91 51.20
C THR A 385 15.24 13.44 51.30
N TYR A 386 16.11 12.49 50.89
CA TYR A 386 15.87 11.06 51.12
C TYR A 386 15.63 10.72 52.61
N SER A 387 16.28 11.45 53.50
CA SER A 387 16.08 11.31 54.95
C SER A 387 14.66 11.66 55.39
N ASP A 388 14.09 12.66 54.73
CA ASP A 388 12.69 13.08 55.00
C ASP A 388 11.72 12.09 54.33
N PHE A 389 12.09 11.51 53.20
CA PHE A 389 11.33 10.47 52.55
C PHE A 389 11.11 9.22 53.43
N LYS A 390 12.06 8.90 54.32
CA LYS A 390 11.87 7.86 55.33
C LYS A 390 10.69 8.13 56.26
N LYS A 391 10.21 9.35 56.33
CA LYS A 391 9.02 9.76 57.10
C LYS A 391 7.73 9.65 56.29
N ALA A 392 7.83 9.29 55.00
CA ALA A 392 6.65 9.07 54.16
C ALA A 392 5.80 7.90 54.69
N PRO A 393 4.54 7.82 54.32
CA PRO A 393 3.69 6.70 54.74
C PRO A 393 4.33 5.36 54.48
N PRO A 394 4.25 4.39 55.40
CA PRO A 394 5.02 3.14 55.35
C PRO A 394 4.88 2.34 54.06
N PHE A 395 3.73 2.39 53.40
CA PHE A 395 3.48 1.70 52.15
C PHE A 395 4.26 2.34 50.99
N VAL A 396 4.37 3.66 50.94
CA VAL A 396 5.17 4.41 49.97
C VAL A 396 6.65 4.08 50.15
N PHE A 397 7.12 4.18 51.35
CA PHE A 397 8.51 3.89 51.72
C PHE A 397 8.91 2.42 51.43
N ASN A 398 8.08 1.46 51.83
CA ASN A 398 8.37 0.04 51.65
C ASN A 398 8.34 -0.38 50.19
N GLU A 399 7.47 0.16 49.41
CA GLU A 399 7.39 -0.19 47.98
C GLU A 399 8.58 0.38 47.21
N ILE A 400 9.00 1.58 47.49
CA ILE A 400 10.20 2.18 46.93
C ILE A 400 11.46 1.40 47.35
N LYS A 401 11.56 1.04 48.64
CA LYS A 401 12.65 0.22 49.12
C LYS A 401 12.73 -1.17 48.46
N ASN A 402 11.58 -1.73 48.10
CA ASN A 402 11.50 -3.03 47.43
C ASN A 402 11.73 -2.96 45.91
N ASN A 403 11.72 -1.78 45.36
CA ASN A 403 12.02 -1.56 43.95
C ASN A 403 13.52 -1.18 43.85
N ASN A 404 14.38 -2.13 43.46
CA ASN A 404 15.83 -1.97 43.44
C ASN A 404 16.29 -0.73 42.68
N LEU A 405 15.64 -0.38 41.59
CA LEU A 405 15.99 0.79 40.79
C LEU A 405 15.67 2.09 41.53
N ILE A 406 14.47 2.22 42.07
CA ILE A 406 14.07 3.41 42.82
C ILE A 406 14.87 3.52 44.12
N ALA A 407 15.11 2.40 44.79
CA ALA A 407 15.93 2.36 46.02
C ALA A 407 17.38 2.78 45.75
N SER A 408 17.94 2.37 44.62
CA SER A 408 19.31 2.75 44.23
C SER A 408 19.43 4.24 43.91
N ILE A 409 18.44 4.80 43.21
CA ILE A 409 18.38 6.24 42.91
C ILE A 409 18.27 7.07 44.18
N LEU A 410 17.44 6.63 45.13
CA LEU A 410 17.20 7.34 46.37
C LEU A 410 18.31 7.13 47.42
N SER A 411 19.12 6.07 47.35
CA SER A 411 20.15 5.74 48.30
C SER A 411 21.58 6.20 47.93
N SER A 412 21.74 6.81 46.73
CA SER A 412 23.06 7.31 46.34
C SER A 412 23.52 8.45 47.26
N GLU A 413 24.50 8.17 48.09
CA GLU A 413 25.02 9.10 49.12
C GLU A 413 25.69 10.35 48.52
N ASN A 414 25.98 10.38 47.24
CA ASN A 414 26.55 11.51 46.51
C ASN A 414 25.53 12.39 45.77
N GLY A 415 24.25 12.09 45.87
CA GLY A 415 23.22 12.81 45.11
C GLY A 415 22.64 13.98 45.88
N ASN A 416 23.08 15.17 45.61
CA ASN A 416 22.37 16.41 45.91
C ASN A 416 21.08 16.56 45.05
N TYR A 417 20.43 15.45 44.72
CA TYR A 417 19.21 15.50 43.90
C TYR A 417 18.02 15.61 44.84
N SER A 418 17.26 16.69 44.66
CA SER A 418 15.94 16.75 45.30
C SER A 418 15.03 15.77 44.54
N LEU A 419 14.17 15.09 45.29
CA LEU A 419 13.08 14.28 44.71
C LEU A 419 12.23 15.09 43.73
N VAL A 420 12.17 16.40 43.87
CA VAL A 420 11.51 17.35 42.93
C VAL A 420 12.20 17.37 41.59
N ASP A 421 13.51 17.30 41.51
CA ASP A 421 14.26 17.29 40.24
C ASP A 421 14.08 15.95 39.51
N MET A 422 13.93 14.84 40.24
CA MET A 422 13.60 13.54 39.67
C MET A 422 12.18 13.52 39.04
N ILE A 423 11.21 14.22 39.62
CA ILE A 423 9.82 14.23 39.18
C ILE A 423 9.57 15.26 38.11
N LYS A 424 10.31 16.36 38.11
CA LYS A 424 10.21 17.36 37.04
C LYS A 424 10.69 16.86 35.67
N GLY A 425 11.14 15.61 35.58
CA GLY A 425 11.52 14.97 34.28
C GLY A 425 12.72 15.62 33.60
N LYS A 426 13.47 16.48 34.34
CA LYS A 426 14.52 17.23 33.70
C LYS A 426 15.81 16.45 33.55
N GLU A 427 16.11 15.53 34.44
CA GLU A 427 17.36 14.77 34.34
C GLU A 427 17.34 13.68 35.41
N LEU A 428 16.92 12.48 35.05
CA LEU A 428 17.11 11.30 35.88
C LEU A 428 18.57 10.84 35.73
N ILE A 429 19.32 10.96 36.77
CA ILE A 429 20.68 10.47 36.79
C ILE A 429 20.68 9.06 37.41
N PHE A 430 20.88 8.06 36.57
CA PHE A 430 20.98 6.67 36.97
C PHE A 430 22.45 6.26 37.01
N ASN A 431 23.03 6.24 38.18
CA ASN A 431 24.44 5.83 38.35
C ASN A 431 24.61 4.38 38.80
N HIS A 432 23.57 3.70 39.22
CA HIS A 432 23.74 2.52 40.07
C HIS A 432 23.84 1.18 39.36
N ASP A 433 23.05 0.99 38.29
CA ASP A 433 23.07 -0.29 37.58
C ASP A 433 24.11 -0.34 36.44
N LEU A 434 24.79 0.77 36.19
CA LEU A 434 25.80 0.91 35.14
C LEU A 434 27.21 1.18 35.69
N GLY A 435 27.38 1.29 37.01
CA GLY A 435 28.60 1.60 37.72
C GLY A 435 28.80 3.10 37.94
N ASP A 436 29.60 3.44 39.00
CA ASP A 436 29.83 4.80 39.47
C ASP A 436 30.49 5.76 38.47
N GLU A 437 30.87 5.25 37.30
CA GLU A 437 31.62 6.00 36.30
C GLU A 437 30.72 6.77 35.31
N PHE A 438 29.40 6.54 35.29
CA PHE A 438 28.53 7.12 34.32
C PHE A 438 27.51 8.10 34.91
N LYS A 439 27.59 9.33 34.46
CA LYS A 439 26.58 10.36 34.75
C LYS A 439 25.76 10.60 33.49
N PHE A 440 24.46 10.49 33.59
CA PHE A 440 23.53 10.72 32.46
C PHE A 440 22.72 11.97 32.71
N GLU A 441 22.74 12.88 31.74
CA GLU A 441 21.99 14.15 31.83
C GLU A 441 20.52 13.96 31.44
N SER A 442 20.20 12.87 30.70
CA SER A 442 18.84 12.55 30.27
C SER A 442 18.55 11.05 30.26
N ILE A 443 17.26 10.68 30.31
CA ILE A 443 16.81 9.30 30.12
C ILE A 443 17.24 8.75 28.73
N ARG A 444 17.28 9.60 27.74
CA ARG A 444 17.69 9.24 26.38
C ARG A 444 19.13 8.78 26.33
N ASP A 445 20.02 9.49 27.04
CA ASP A 445 21.44 9.13 27.09
C ASP A 445 21.63 7.78 27.82
N LEU A 446 20.83 7.54 28.85
CA LEU A 446 20.81 6.26 29.54
C LEU A 446 20.34 5.11 28.63
N TYR A 447 19.30 5.31 27.83
CA TYR A 447 18.88 4.30 26.86
C TYR A 447 19.95 4.03 25.81
N THR A 448 20.60 5.06 25.31
CA THR A 448 21.69 4.93 24.33
C THR A 448 22.86 4.13 24.90
N GLU A 449 23.24 4.40 26.17
CA GLU A 449 24.30 3.66 26.83
C GLU A 449 23.90 2.21 27.13
N LEU A 450 22.64 1.96 27.53
CA LEU A 450 22.14 0.59 27.71
C LEU A 450 22.17 -0.22 26.41
N ASP A 451 21.85 0.41 25.30
CA ASP A 451 21.89 -0.24 23.98
C ASP A 451 23.34 -0.52 23.54
N ASN A 452 24.25 0.43 23.75
CA ASN A 452 25.67 0.24 23.50
C ASN A 452 26.22 -0.93 24.29
N ARG A 453 25.94 -1.00 25.59
CA ARG A 453 26.40 -2.12 26.46
C ARG A 453 25.74 -3.44 26.07
N LEU A 454 24.46 -3.46 25.72
CA LEU A 454 23.78 -4.67 25.24
C LEU A 454 24.40 -5.24 23.97
N SER A 455 24.97 -4.39 23.12
CA SER A 455 25.61 -4.81 21.86
C SER A 455 26.92 -5.58 22.06
N VAL A 456 27.56 -5.44 23.21
CA VAL A 456 28.89 -6.04 23.53
C VAL A 456 28.85 -6.98 24.74
N ALA A 457 27.72 -7.10 25.43
CA ALA A 457 27.55 -7.88 26.66
C ALA A 457 27.51 -9.39 26.38
N ASP A 458 28.05 -10.17 27.30
CA ASP A 458 27.84 -11.63 27.32
C ASP A 458 26.39 -11.98 27.75
N ASP A 459 25.99 -13.26 27.60
CA ASP A 459 24.62 -13.71 27.88
C ASP A 459 24.15 -13.45 29.32
N SER A 460 25.08 -13.44 30.31
CA SER A 460 24.76 -13.20 31.73
C SER A 460 24.51 -11.71 31.98
N GLU A 461 25.40 -10.87 31.48
CA GLU A 461 25.29 -9.41 31.57
C GLU A 461 24.11 -8.86 30.74
N ALA A 462 23.93 -9.38 29.53
CA ALA A 462 22.83 -9.00 28.66
C ALA A 462 21.44 -9.24 29.29
N LYS A 463 21.27 -10.30 30.08
CA LYS A 463 20.04 -10.57 30.82
C LYS A 463 19.76 -9.52 31.89
N GLY A 464 20.81 -9.07 32.61
CA GLY A 464 20.73 -7.99 33.59
C GLY A 464 20.36 -6.65 32.93
N LEU A 465 21.08 -6.27 31.88
CA LEU A 465 20.86 -5.03 31.15
C LEU A 465 19.46 -4.96 30.51
N LYS A 466 18.99 -6.07 29.92
CA LYS A 466 17.60 -6.16 29.39
C LYS A 466 16.54 -5.93 30.47
N LYS A 467 16.77 -6.49 31.65
CA LYS A 467 15.87 -6.28 32.79
C LYS A 467 15.91 -4.82 33.28
N THR A 468 17.09 -4.21 33.32
CA THR A 468 17.24 -2.78 33.65
C THR A 468 16.54 -1.90 32.65
N LYS A 469 16.72 -2.15 31.35
CA LYS A 469 16.02 -1.41 30.29
C LYS A 469 14.50 -1.54 30.36
N ALA A 470 13.97 -2.74 30.64
CA ALA A 470 12.54 -2.97 30.82
C ALA A 470 12.00 -2.24 32.07
N ASN A 471 12.72 -2.24 33.15
CA ASN A 471 12.34 -1.53 34.39
C ASN A 471 12.35 -0.01 34.17
N LEU A 472 13.32 0.52 33.46
CA LEU A 472 13.41 1.94 33.10
C LEU A 472 12.24 2.38 32.23
N SER A 473 11.93 1.61 31.19
CA SER A 473 10.77 1.87 30.32
C SER A 473 9.46 1.89 31.09
N LEU A 474 9.29 0.97 32.03
CA LEU A 474 8.11 0.92 32.89
C LEU A 474 8.06 2.12 33.86
N LEU A 475 9.21 2.52 34.40
CA LEU A 475 9.33 3.67 35.27
C LEU A 475 9.02 4.98 34.53
N GLU A 476 9.58 5.17 33.34
CA GLU A 476 9.35 6.32 32.47
C GLU A 476 7.86 6.45 32.11
N ARG A 477 7.26 5.36 31.68
CA ARG A 477 5.82 5.31 31.38
C ARG A 477 4.97 5.67 32.60
N ASN A 478 5.26 5.08 33.75
CA ASN A 478 4.50 5.35 34.99
C ASN A 478 4.73 6.79 35.45
N HIS A 479 5.94 7.31 35.32
CA HIS A 479 6.27 8.69 35.67
C HIS A 479 5.48 9.66 34.81
N GLN A 480 5.45 9.49 33.50
CA GLN A 480 4.70 10.33 32.58
C GLN A 480 3.18 10.32 32.87
N ILE A 481 2.67 9.15 33.20
CA ILE A 481 1.28 8.96 33.63
C ILE A 481 1.00 9.83 34.85
N ILE A 482 1.84 9.77 35.86
CA ILE A 482 1.64 10.42 37.13
C ILE A 482 1.82 11.94 37.02
N VAL A 483 2.84 12.38 36.30
CA VAL A 483 3.04 13.82 36.02
C VAL A 483 1.80 14.42 35.37
N ASN A 484 1.22 13.73 34.42
CA ASN A 484 -0.01 14.20 33.77
C ASN A 484 -1.20 14.17 34.72
N LEU A 485 -1.37 13.13 35.54
CA LEU A 485 -2.45 13.03 36.50
C LEU A 485 -2.38 14.17 37.55
N VAL A 486 -1.17 14.46 38.06
CA VAL A 486 -1.00 15.57 39.02
C VAL A 486 -1.17 16.92 38.35
N LYS A 487 -0.58 17.12 37.17
CA LYS A 487 -0.69 18.35 36.40
C LYS A 487 -2.13 18.75 36.12
N HIS A 488 -2.99 17.76 35.90
CA HIS A 488 -4.41 17.97 35.61
C HIS A 488 -5.32 17.82 36.85
N GLY A 489 -4.77 17.67 38.05
CA GLY A 489 -5.54 17.54 39.29
C GLY A 489 -6.40 16.29 39.37
N LEU A 490 -6.02 15.23 38.61
CA LEU A 490 -6.74 13.96 38.57
C LEU A 490 -6.25 12.96 39.62
N LEU A 491 -5.12 13.25 40.26
CA LEU A 491 -4.58 12.52 41.40
C LEU A 491 -4.70 13.38 42.66
N ASP A 492 -5.81 13.25 43.32
CA ASP A 492 -6.02 13.68 44.69
C ASP A 492 -6.75 12.58 45.45
N GLU A 493 -6.93 12.75 46.77
CA GLU A 493 -7.65 11.77 47.58
C GLU A 493 -9.12 11.56 47.18
N GLN A 494 -9.68 12.48 46.39
CA GLN A 494 -11.05 12.46 45.91
C GLN A 494 -11.22 11.93 44.49
N ARG A 495 -10.11 11.80 43.71
CA ARG A 495 -10.10 11.37 42.32
C ARG A 495 -9.08 10.26 42.07
N PRO A 496 -9.32 9.05 42.56
CA PRO A 496 -8.43 7.93 42.36
C PRO A 496 -8.42 7.48 40.91
N LEU A 497 -7.44 6.64 40.59
CA LEU A 497 -7.23 6.07 39.26
C LEU A 497 -8.39 5.18 38.78
N TYR A 498 -8.74 5.28 37.58
CA TYR A 498 -9.84 4.56 36.95
C TYR A 498 -9.37 3.29 36.22
N PHE A 499 -10.11 2.19 36.46
CA PHE A 499 -9.78 0.90 35.87
C PHE A 499 -10.92 0.40 35.00
N TYR A 500 -10.67 0.20 33.73
CA TYR A 500 -11.63 -0.43 32.84
C TYR A 500 -11.32 -1.91 32.69
N PRO A 501 -12.30 -2.83 32.88
CA PRO A 501 -12.03 -4.26 32.74
C PRO A 501 -11.78 -4.60 31.29
N SER A 502 -10.68 -5.22 31.02
CA SER A 502 -10.23 -5.61 29.69
C SER A 502 -10.78 -6.93 29.20
N SER A 503 -11.87 -7.44 29.77
CA SER A 503 -12.65 -8.48 29.08
C SER A 503 -13.14 -7.99 27.72
N GLN A 504 -12.68 -6.84 27.34
CA GLN A 504 -13.03 -6.11 26.18
C GLN A 504 -11.72 -5.82 25.49
N ARG A 505 -11.48 -6.52 24.40
CA ARG A 505 -10.44 -6.28 23.45
C ARG A 505 -10.31 -4.80 23.13
N LEU A 506 -9.64 -4.12 24.01
CA LEU A 506 -9.57 -2.71 24.02
C LEU A 506 -8.13 -2.38 24.09
N LEU A 507 -7.63 -1.88 23.03
CA LEU A 507 -6.42 -1.10 23.02
C LEU A 507 -5.36 -1.64 22.10
N ALA A 508 -5.00 -0.78 21.18
CA ALA A 508 -3.80 -0.86 20.38
C ALA A 508 -2.60 -1.32 21.22
N GLY A 509 -2.05 -2.45 20.89
CA GLY A 509 -0.86 -3.02 21.51
C GLY A 509 -1.03 -4.46 21.88
N LYS A 510 -0.03 -5.27 21.55
CA LYS A 510 0.03 -6.71 21.83
C LYS A 510 -0.48 -7.03 23.20
N GLU A 511 -1.66 -7.59 23.29
CA GLU A 511 -2.04 -8.36 24.45
C GLU A 511 -1.14 -9.60 24.52
N GLU A 512 -0.24 -9.65 25.46
CA GLU A 512 0.17 -10.95 25.98
C GLU A 512 -1.11 -11.62 26.47
N LYS A 513 -1.40 -12.84 25.95
CA LYS A 513 -2.59 -13.63 26.29
C LYS A 513 -2.90 -13.54 27.78
N GLY A 514 -3.96 -12.85 28.11
CA GLY A 514 -4.49 -12.75 29.47
C GLY A 514 -4.20 -11.45 30.21
N ASN A 515 -3.65 -10.41 29.62
CA ASN A 515 -3.36 -9.13 30.29
C ASN A 515 -4.35 -8.03 29.93
N ALA A 516 -5.10 -7.56 30.93
CA ALA A 516 -6.01 -6.45 30.82
C ALA A 516 -5.23 -5.14 30.75
N LYS A 517 -5.46 -4.31 29.74
CA LYS A 517 -4.94 -2.95 29.75
C LYS A 517 -5.87 -2.05 30.55
N LEU A 518 -5.28 -1.30 31.45
CA LEU A 518 -5.94 -0.28 32.21
C LEU A 518 -6.16 0.94 31.31
N ILE A 519 -7.39 1.40 31.20
CA ILE A 519 -7.71 2.72 30.64
C ILE A 519 -7.98 3.66 31.80
N VAL A 520 -7.29 4.77 31.81
CA VAL A 520 -7.45 5.82 32.81
C VAL A 520 -7.92 7.11 32.12
N PRO A 521 -8.73 7.93 32.78
CA PRO A 521 -9.27 9.15 32.17
C PRO A 521 -8.22 10.07 31.56
N PHE A 522 -7.02 10.15 32.11
CA PHE A 522 -5.96 11.00 31.58
C PHE A 522 -5.36 10.48 30.25
N GLU A 523 -5.60 9.22 29.84
CA GLU A 523 -5.22 8.74 28.48
C GLU A 523 -5.87 9.56 27.39
N PHE A 524 -6.98 10.22 27.69
CA PHE A 524 -7.71 11.05 26.76
C PHE A 524 -7.21 12.49 26.68
N VAL A 525 -6.34 12.92 27.59
CA VAL A 525 -5.79 14.29 27.60
C VAL A 525 -5.00 14.54 26.31
N GLY A 526 -5.35 15.59 25.60
CA GLY A 526 -4.71 16.00 24.35
C GLY A 526 -5.01 15.10 23.15
N LYS A 527 -5.90 14.11 23.28
CA LYS A 527 -6.27 13.24 22.16
C LYS A 527 -7.30 13.88 21.24
N LYS A 528 -7.18 13.53 19.98
CA LYS A 528 -8.14 13.80 18.90
C LYS A 528 -8.87 12.52 18.61
N LEU A 529 -10.15 12.45 18.97
CA LEU A 529 -10.99 11.27 18.79
C LEU A 529 -11.96 11.48 17.63
N TYR A 530 -12.06 10.49 16.77
CA TYR A 530 -13.11 10.36 15.77
C TYR A 530 -14.18 9.40 16.29
N TYR A 531 -15.38 9.89 16.50
CA TYR A 531 -16.49 9.14 17.08
C TYR A 531 -17.46 8.70 15.99
N GLY A 532 -17.53 7.41 15.75
CA GLY A 532 -18.36 6.87 14.68
C GLY A 532 -18.69 5.39 14.83
N LEU A 533 -19.41 4.87 13.84
CA LEU A 533 -19.95 3.54 13.81
C LEU A 533 -18.90 2.53 13.25
N THR A 534 -18.55 1.51 14.04
CA THR A 534 -17.57 0.49 13.65
C THR A 534 -18.14 -0.93 13.67
N ALA A 535 -19.39 -1.10 14.13
CA ALA A 535 -20.04 -2.40 14.26
C ALA A 535 -20.18 -3.11 12.91
N THR A 536 -19.85 -4.40 12.87
CA THR A 536 -20.04 -5.24 11.69
C THR A 536 -21.52 -5.35 11.32
N GLY A 537 -21.85 -5.23 10.05
CA GLY A 537 -23.24 -5.25 9.55
C GLY A 537 -23.88 -3.85 9.43
N THR A 538 -23.11 -2.79 9.66
CA THR A 538 -23.52 -1.41 9.39
C THR A 538 -23.11 -1.00 7.97
N HIS A 539 -23.67 0.10 7.46
CA HIS A 539 -23.40 0.59 6.10
C HIS A 539 -22.09 1.38 5.96
N ASP A 540 -21.37 1.58 7.06
CA ASP A 540 -20.18 2.43 7.11
C ASP A 540 -18.85 1.66 7.01
N LEU A 541 -18.88 0.54 6.27
CA LEU A 541 -17.71 -0.27 5.98
C LEU A 541 -17.38 -0.20 4.49
N ASN A 542 -16.18 0.27 4.15
CA ASN A 542 -15.73 0.41 2.77
C ASN A 542 -14.40 -0.32 2.54
N PRO A 543 -14.11 -0.74 1.28
CA PRO A 543 -12.86 -1.40 0.97
C PRO A 543 -11.68 -0.42 1.01
N MET A 544 -10.59 -0.88 1.64
CA MET A 544 -9.29 -0.21 1.78
C MET A 544 -8.18 -1.13 1.26
N PRO A 545 -6.95 -0.65 1.06
CA PRO A 545 -5.85 -1.48 0.55
C PRO A 545 -5.57 -2.75 1.34
N PHE A 546 -5.79 -2.74 2.65
CA PHE A 546 -5.56 -3.89 3.54
C PHE A 546 -6.82 -4.72 3.82
N ASN A 547 -8.00 -4.08 3.80
CA ASN A 547 -9.24 -4.71 4.27
C ASN A 547 -10.44 -4.32 3.39
N PRO A 548 -11.23 -5.30 2.90
CA PRO A 548 -12.43 -5.01 2.12
C PRO A 548 -13.60 -4.43 2.94
N ARG A 549 -13.50 -4.40 4.28
CA ARG A 549 -14.53 -3.94 5.21
C ARG A 549 -13.94 -3.11 6.34
N TYR A 550 -13.34 -2.01 6.00
CA TYR A 550 -12.72 -1.10 6.95
C TYR A 550 -13.71 -0.03 7.41
N PRO A 551 -13.84 0.27 8.71
CA PRO A 551 -14.71 1.35 9.20
C PRO A 551 -14.27 2.72 8.72
N MET A 552 -15.23 3.53 8.19
CA MET A 552 -14.90 4.82 7.58
C MET A 552 -14.34 5.84 8.57
N VAL A 553 -14.73 5.77 9.82
CA VAL A 553 -14.16 6.60 10.90
C VAL A 553 -12.63 6.48 10.97
N GLY A 554 -12.07 5.30 10.65
CA GLY A 554 -10.62 5.08 10.60
C GLY A 554 -9.94 5.75 9.40
N LEU A 555 -10.66 6.02 8.29
CA LEU A 555 -10.11 6.79 7.17
C LEU A 555 -9.73 8.21 7.61
N HIS A 556 -10.61 8.87 8.37
CA HIS A 556 -10.37 10.23 8.86
C HIS A 556 -9.16 10.28 9.79
N ALA A 557 -9.06 9.30 10.67
CA ALA A 557 -7.93 9.18 11.59
C ALA A 557 -6.60 8.90 10.85
N ASN A 558 -6.60 8.02 9.86
CA ASN A 558 -5.42 7.77 9.01
C ASN A 558 -5.02 8.99 8.17
N ALA A 559 -5.99 9.76 7.66
CA ALA A 559 -5.71 10.99 6.94
C ALA A 559 -5.04 12.04 7.84
N LEU A 560 -5.53 12.24 9.05
CA LEU A 560 -4.91 13.12 10.03
C LEU A 560 -3.51 12.62 10.43
N ASN A 561 -3.36 11.32 10.66
CA ASN A 561 -2.07 10.69 10.97
C ASN A 561 -1.04 10.94 9.86
N THR A 562 -1.44 10.79 8.60
CA THR A 562 -0.61 11.08 7.41
C THR A 562 -0.08 12.51 7.44
N ILE A 563 -0.94 13.49 7.74
CA ILE A 563 -0.58 14.92 7.77
C ILE A 563 0.38 15.22 8.93
N LEU A 564 0.01 14.80 10.15
CA LEU A 564 0.73 15.19 11.37
C LEU A 564 2.04 14.42 11.58
N ASN A 565 2.18 13.22 11.01
CA ASN A 565 3.45 12.47 10.99
C ASN A 565 4.37 12.87 9.82
N ASN A 566 3.88 13.68 8.88
CA ASN A 566 4.59 13.97 7.64
C ASN A 566 4.90 12.74 6.79
N ASP A 567 4.05 11.73 6.87
CA ASP A 567 4.18 10.48 6.11
C ASP A 567 3.45 10.58 4.76
N LEU A 568 3.62 11.74 4.10
CA LEU A 568 2.95 12.08 2.86
C LEU A 568 3.44 11.20 1.71
N ILE A 569 2.52 10.61 0.94
CA ILE A 569 2.87 9.86 -0.27
C ILE A 569 3.02 10.85 -1.42
N ILE A 570 4.16 10.80 -2.08
CA ILE A 570 4.51 11.64 -3.22
C ILE A 570 4.40 10.79 -4.48
N GLU A 571 3.39 11.08 -5.30
CA GLU A 571 3.27 10.48 -6.64
C GLU A 571 4.27 11.13 -7.58
N VAL A 572 5.03 10.31 -8.31
CA VAL A 572 5.98 10.81 -9.32
C VAL A 572 5.20 11.37 -10.51
N GLU A 573 5.49 12.61 -10.87
CA GLU A 573 4.84 13.28 -11.99
C GLU A 573 4.89 12.45 -13.28
N LYS A 574 3.81 12.43 -14.03
CA LYS A 574 3.67 11.70 -15.31
C LYS A 574 4.76 12.03 -16.31
N THR A 575 5.32 13.24 -16.26
CA THR A 575 6.47 13.66 -17.09
C THR A 575 7.69 12.76 -16.89
N TYR A 576 8.02 12.41 -15.65
CA TYR A 576 9.15 11.51 -15.36
C TYR A 576 8.85 10.07 -15.79
N VAL A 577 7.59 9.62 -15.65
CA VAL A 577 7.17 8.31 -16.14
C VAL A 577 7.34 8.21 -17.67
N VAL A 578 6.94 9.24 -18.41
CA VAL A 578 7.17 9.32 -19.88
C VAL A 578 8.67 9.26 -20.19
N LEU A 579 9.51 9.99 -19.45
CA LEU A 579 10.97 9.91 -19.65
C LEU A 579 11.52 8.49 -19.40
N ILE A 580 11.02 7.81 -18.37
CA ILE A 580 11.38 6.40 -18.10
C ILE A 580 10.98 5.52 -19.28
N LEU A 581 9.77 5.67 -19.81
CA LEU A 581 9.30 4.91 -20.98
C LEU A 581 10.15 5.17 -22.22
N LEU A 582 10.60 6.41 -22.46
CA LEU A 582 11.50 6.76 -23.55
C LEU A 582 12.89 6.11 -23.35
N VAL A 583 13.42 6.12 -22.13
CA VAL A 583 14.71 5.43 -21.83
C VAL A 583 14.59 3.94 -22.06
N ILE A 584 13.48 3.31 -21.62
CA ILE A 584 13.18 1.90 -21.87
C ILE A 584 13.09 1.65 -23.38
N GLY A 585 12.41 2.50 -24.14
CA GLY A 585 12.33 2.43 -25.61
C GLY A 585 13.70 2.45 -26.28
N CYS A 586 14.60 3.35 -25.85
CA CYS A 586 15.98 3.40 -26.31
C CYS A 586 16.74 2.10 -25.97
N LEU A 587 16.62 1.62 -24.74
CA LEU A 587 17.29 0.42 -24.26
C LEU A 587 16.85 -0.82 -25.07
N LEU A 588 15.56 -0.99 -25.26
CA LEU A 588 14.98 -2.06 -26.10
C LEU A 588 15.47 -1.95 -27.55
N SER A 589 15.57 -0.73 -28.11
CA SER A 589 15.93 -0.51 -29.50
C SER A 589 17.41 -0.79 -29.81
N PHE A 590 18.32 -0.56 -28.88
CA PHE A 590 19.76 -0.59 -29.11
C PHE A 590 20.53 -1.66 -28.33
N ALA A 591 20.16 -1.91 -27.07
CA ALA A 591 20.85 -2.87 -26.23
C ALA A 591 20.36 -4.31 -26.45
N VAL A 592 19.06 -4.53 -26.52
CA VAL A 592 18.50 -5.88 -26.67
C VAL A 592 18.87 -6.54 -27.97
N PRO A 593 18.83 -5.89 -29.14
CA PRO A 593 19.23 -6.51 -30.41
C PRO A 593 20.72 -6.88 -30.50
N ALA A 594 21.56 -6.33 -29.62
CA ALA A 594 22.98 -6.67 -29.53
C ALA A 594 23.26 -7.95 -28.73
N LEU A 595 22.25 -8.50 -28.05
CA LEU A 595 22.35 -9.70 -27.22
C LEU A 595 21.75 -10.92 -27.95
N SER A 596 22.24 -12.11 -27.61
CA SER A 596 21.54 -13.34 -28.01
C SER A 596 20.17 -13.41 -27.32
N PRO A 597 19.15 -14.08 -27.89
CA PRO A 597 17.78 -14.12 -27.32
C PRO A 597 17.75 -14.55 -25.86
N SER A 598 18.51 -15.56 -25.47
CA SER A 598 18.57 -16.03 -24.06
C SER A 598 19.19 -15.00 -23.12
N LYS A 599 20.27 -14.31 -23.53
CA LYS A 599 20.91 -13.24 -22.73
C LYS A 599 20.01 -12.00 -22.67
N GLY A 600 19.34 -11.66 -23.78
CA GLY A 600 18.37 -10.59 -23.84
C GLY A 600 17.20 -10.84 -22.90
N GLY A 601 16.64 -12.06 -22.89
CA GLY A 601 15.59 -12.45 -21.94
C GLY A 601 16.00 -12.32 -20.49
N LEU A 602 17.17 -12.86 -20.13
CA LEU A 602 17.71 -12.75 -18.77
C LEU A 602 17.91 -11.27 -18.36
N ALA A 603 18.44 -10.44 -19.24
CA ALA A 603 18.62 -9.01 -18.98
C ALA A 603 17.29 -8.29 -18.74
N ILE A 604 16.26 -8.57 -19.56
CA ILE A 604 14.92 -7.97 -19.39
C ILE A 604 14.26 -8.44 -18.11
N PHE A 605 14.33 -9.73 -17.77
CA PHE A 605 13.82 -10.22 -16.48
C PHE A 605 14.54 -9.57 -15.29
N GLY A 606 15.86 -9.39 -15.38
CA GLY A 606 16.65 -8.68 -14.39
C GLY A 606 16.23 -7.20 -14.26
N LEU A 607 15.96 -6.52 -15.37
CA LEU A 607 15.48 -5.13 -15.36
C LEU A 607 14.08 -5.01 -14.78
N ILE A 608 13.16 -5.92 -15.14
CA ILE A 608 11.81 -5.96 -14.57
C ILE A 608 11.89 -6.17 -13.06
N GLY A 609 12.68 -7.16 -12.61
CA GLY A 609 12.86 -7.42 -11.17
C GLY A 609 13.51 -6.25 -10.44
N GLY A 610 14.55 -5.66 -11.00
CA GLY A 610 15.25 -4.50 -10.43
C GLY A 610 14.36 -3.25 -10.37
N TYR A 611 13.61 -2.96 -11.41
CA TYR A 611 12.65 -1.84 -11.42
C TYR A 611 11.50 -2.06 -10.44
N SER A 612 10.93 -3.26 -10.41
CA SER A 612 9.89 -3.61 -9.43
C SER A 612 10.40 -3.46 -8.01
N TYR A 613 11.58 -3.99 -7.72
CA TYR A 613 12.21 -3.83 -6.41
C TYR A 613 12.42 -2.35 -6.06
N LEU A 614 12.89 -1.53 -7.00
CA LEU A 614 13.05 -0.08 -6.80
C LEU A 614 11.73 0.59 -6.45
N CYS A 615 10.63 0.28 -7.17
CA CYS A 615 9.31 0.84 -6.88
C CYS A 615 8.83 0.49 -5.48
N PHE A 616 8.98 -0.76 -5.05
CA PHE A 616 8.62 -1.20 -3.71
C PHE A 616 9.52 -0.58 -2.64
N TRP A 617 10.81 -0.49 -2.88
CA TRP A 617 11.77 0.12 -1.96
C TRP A 617 11.53 1.62 -1.76
N LEU A 618 11.31 2.37 -2.84
CA LEU A 618 10.98 3.81 -2.79
C LEU A 618 9.70 4.06 -2.01
N PHE A 619 8.68 3.23 -2.24
CA PHE A 619 7.41 3.34 -1.52
C PHE A 619 7.57 3.03 -0.03
N SER A 620 8.25 1.94 0.32
CA SER A 620 8.36 1.49 1.71
C SER A 620 9.28 2.38 2.56
N ASN A 621 10.31 3.00 1.97
CA ASN A 621 11.31 3.74 2.75
C ASN A 621 11.22 5.27 2.57
N HIS A 622 10.58 5.75 1.51
CA HIS A 622 10.54 7.17 1.19
C HIS A 622 9.14 7.70 0.86
N ASN A 623 8.11 6.86 0.95
CA ASN A 623 6.73 7.20 0.58
C ASN A 623 6.61 7.75 -0.86
N ILE A 624 7.49 7.31 -1.79
CA ILE A 624 7.45 7.72 -3.19
C ILE A 624 6.71 6.67 -4.01
N TRP A 625 5.62 7.07 -4.62
CA TRP A 625 4.86 6.24 -5.54
C TRP A 625 5.37 6.45 -6.97
N LEU A 626 6.23 5.54 -7.42
CA LEU A 626 6.71 5.44 -8.79
C LEU A 626 5.86 4.41 -9.54
N GLU A 627 5.34 4.76 -10.71
CA GLU A 627 4.49 3.89 -11.52
C GLU A 627 5.21 2.59 -11.91
N LEU A 628 4.52 1.45 -11.74
CA LEU A 628 5.08 0.12 -11.98
C LEU A 628 4.59 -0.49 -13.31
N PHE A 629 3.29 -0.40 -13.58
CA PHE A 629 2.64 -1.13 -14.67
C PHE A 629 3.20 -0.76 -16.04
N GLY A 630 3.22 0.54 -16.38
CA GLY A 630 3.66 1.01 -17.68
C GLY A 630 5.07 0.60 -18.05
N PRO A 631 6.08 0.89 -17.22
CA PRO A 631 7.47 0.51 -17.48
C PRO A 631 7.69 -1.01 -17.57
N VAL A 632 7.11 -1.79 -16.66
CA VAL A 632 7.25 -3.26 -16.67
C VAL A 632 6.59 -3.87 -17.91
N PHE A 633 5.39 -3.43 -18.25
CA PHE A 633 4.68 -3.91 -19.42
C PHE A 633 5.39 -3.52 -20.73
N THR A 634 5.95 -2.31 -20.80
CA THR A 634 6.75 -1.86 -21.93
C THR A 634 8.00 -2.73 -22.12
N LEU A 635 8.71 -3.04 -21.05
CA LEU A 635 9.86 -3.95 -21.08
C LEU A 635 9.44 -5.33 -21.59
N PHE A 636 8.38 -5.90 -21.06
CA PHE A 636 7.91 -7.24 -21.38
C PHE A 636 7.40 -7.35 -22.83
N ILE A 637 6.43 -6.50 -23.21
CA ILE A 637 5.81 -6.53 -24.53
C ILE A 637 6.79 -6.07 -25.61
N GLY A 638 7.63 -5.06 -25.32
CA GLY A 638 8.66 -4.60 -26.26
C GLY A 638 9.68 -5.71 -26.56
N TYR A 639 10.14 -6.42 -25.54
CA TYR A 639 11.03 -7.57 -25.72
C TYR A 639 10.34 -8.71 -26.51
N LEU A 640 9.09 -9.03 -26.18
CA LEU A 640 8.31 -10.03 -26.90
C LEU A 640 8.18 -9.67 -28.38
N GLY A 641 7.83 -8.41 -28.68
CA GLY A 641 7.72 -7.91 -30.05
C GLY A 641 9.03 -8.01 -30.83
N ILE A 642 10.16 -7.66 -30.21
CA ILE A 642 11.50 -7.80 -30.80
C ILE A 642 11.82 -9.28 -31.06
N THR A 643 11.50 -10.14 -30.11
CA THR A 643 11.76 -11.60 -30.25
C THR A 643 10.93 -12.20 -31.38
N VAL A 644 9.64 -11.86 -31.47
CA VAL A 644 8.78 -12.30 -32.57
C VAL A 644 9.29 -11.77 -33.93
N TYR A 645 9.67 -10.48 -33.98
CA TYR A 645 10.22 -9.91 -35.19
C TYR A 645 11.49 -10.64 -35.63
N ASN A 646 12.44 -10.91 -34.73
CA ASN A 646 13.67 -11.63 -35.02
C ASN A 646 13.37 -13.06 -35.52
N TYR A 647 12.42 -13.75 -34.86
CA TYR A 647 11.97 -15.07 -35.29
C TYR A 647 11.41 -15.07 -36.72
N ILE A 648 10.55 -14.09 -37.06
CA ILE A 648 10.00 -13.94 -38.43
C ILE A 648 11.10 -13.64 -39.43
N GLN A 649 12.08 -12.81 -39.09
CA GLN A 649 13.21 -12.51 -40.02
C GLN A 649 14.11 -13.72 -40.22
N GLU A 650 14.37 -14.49 -39.19
CA GLU A 650 15.16 -15.71 -39.28
C GLU A 650 14.45 -16.74 -40.16
N GLU A 651 13.15 -16.92 -40.03
CA GLU A 651 12.35 -17.82 -40.84
C GLU A 651 12.34 -17.36 -42.32
N LYS A 652 12.15 -16.07 -42.58
CA LYS A 652 12.25 -15.51 -43.95
C LYS A 652 13.61 -15.71 -44.57
N ASN A 653 14.68 -15.51 -43.81
CA ASN A 653 16.03 -15.74 -44.31
C ASN A 653 16.27 -17.21 -44.64
N LYS A 654 15.78 -18.14 -43.82
CA LYS A 654 15.83 -19.57 -44.06
C LYS A 654 15.04 -19.96 -45.32
N GLN A 655 13.85 -19.43 -45.48
CA GLN A 655 13.04 -19.70 -46.67
C GLN A 655 13.69 -19.13 -47.93
N PHE A 656 14.23 -17.92 -47.89
CA PHE A 656 14.95 -17.31 -49.00
C PHE A 656 16.15 -18.16 -49.42
N LEU A 657 16.91 -18.72 -48.49
CA LEU A 657 18.01 -19.64 -48.76
C LEU A 657 17.49 -20.91 -49.42
N LYS A 658 16.39 -21.49 -48.93
CA LYS A 658 15.79 -22.68 -49.54
C LYS A 658 15.31 -22.44 -50.97
N GLU A 659 14.67 -21.32 -51.24
CA GLU A 659 14.22 -20.95 -52.60
C GLU A 659 15.41 -20.69 -53.55
N SER A 660 16.45 -20.02 -53.06
CA SER A 660 17.62 -19.67 -53.86
C SER A 660 18.49 -20.87 -54.23
N PHE A 661 18.66 -21.83 -53.35
CA PHE A 661 19.52 -22.99 -53.53
C PHE A 661 18.76 -24.28 -53.83
N GLY A 662 17.44 -24.30 -53.68
CA GLY A 662 16.62 -25.48 -53.87
C GLY A 662 16.63 -26.05 -55.29
N THR A 663 17.07 -25.26 -56.29
CA THR A 663 17.28 -25.69 -57.66
C THR A 663 18.55 -26.55 -57.84
N TYR A 664 19.49 -26.40 -56.91
CA TYR A 664 20.82 -27.07 -57.02
C TYR A 664 21.02 -28.14 -55.92
N VAL A 665 20.40 -27.95 -54.76
CA VAL A 665 20.58 -28.80 -53.58
C VAL A 665 19.23 -29.16 -52.98
N SER A 666 19.09 -30.37 -52.47
CA SER A 666 17.83 -30.80 -51.89
C SER A 666 17.49 -29.97 -50.61
N PRO A 667 16.19 -29.75 -50.32
CA PRO A 667 15.78 -28.98 -49.12
C PRO A 667 16.36 -29.51 -47.81
N GLU A 668 16.49 -30.84 -47.70
CA GLU A 668 17.04 -31.49 -46.49
C GLU A 668 18.52 -31.15 -46.30
N LEU A 669 19.28 -31.09 -47.39
CA LEU A 669 20.70 -30.71 -47.35
C LEU A 669 20.88 -29.23 -47.05
N ILE A 670 19.96 -28.35 -47.49
CA ILE A 670 19.98 -26.95 -47.13
C ILE A 670 19.71 -26.76 -45.62
N ASP A 671 18.73 -27.52 -45.05
CA ASP A 671 18.47 -27.48 -43.61
C ASP A 671 19.72 -27.92 -42.81
N GLN A 672 20.40 -28.97 -43.24
CA GLN A 672 21.62 -29.48 -42.61
C GLN A 672 22.78 -28.46 -42.67
N MET A 673 22.97 -27.80 -43.81
CA MET A 673 23.94 -26.69 -43.96
C MET A 673 23.62 -25.49 -43.07
N TYR A 674 22.32 -25.16 -42.90
CA TYR A 674 21.89 -24.06 -42.03
C TYR A 674 22.12 -24.36 -40.55
N GLU A 675 21.92 -25.62 -40.17
CA GLU A 675 22.16 -26.06 -38.79
C GLU A 675 23.64 -26.15 -38.43
N SER A 676 24.50 -26.61 -39.36
CA SER A 676 25.95 -26.74 -39.16
C SER A 676 26.68 -25.39 -39.04
N LYS A 677 26.09 -24.31 -39.64
CA LYS A 677 26.72 -22.98 -39.74
C LYS A 677 28.11 -22.95 -40.41
N GLU A 678 28.50 -23.99 -41.11
CA GLU A 678 29.75 -24.02 -41.83
C GLU A 678 29.59 -23.28 -43.17
N GLN A 679 30.51 -22.35 -43.46
CA GLN A 679 30.52 -21.64 -44.75
C GLN A 679 31.39 -22.43 -45.72
N PRO A 680 30.94 -22.64 -47.00
CA PRO A 680 31.78 -23.25 -48.01
C PRO A 680 33.09 -22.48 -48.20
N SER A 681 34.22 -23.17 -48.21
CA SER A 681 35.52 -22.55 -48.43
C SER A 681 35.76 -22.26 -49.92
N LEU A 682 36.27 -21.06 -50.26
CA LEU A 682 36.54 -20.66 -51.66
C LEU A 682 37.75 -21.37 -52.31
N GLY A 683 38.31 -22.35 -51.68
CA GLY A 683 39.52 -23.01 -52.15
C GLY A 683 39.33 -24.44 -52.68
N GLY A 684 38.11 -24.96 -52.64
CA GLY A 684 37.83 -26.38 -52.80
C GLY A 684 38.29 -27.20 -51.61
N GLU A 685 37.53 -28.20 -51.23
CA GLU A 685 37.88 -29.14 -50.18
C GLU A 685 37.93 -30.55 -50.66
N GLU A 686 39.06 -31.25 -50.41
CA GLU A 686 39.20 -32.65 -50.81
C GLU A 686 38.31 -33.51 -49.88
N GLY A 687 37.37 -34.20 -50.50
CA GLY A 687 36.45 -35.11 -49.76
C GLY A 687 36.33 -36.45 -50.51
N TYR A 688 35.73 -37.45 -49.81
CA TYR A 688 35.38 -38.73 -50.45
C TYR A 688 33.87 -38.61 -50.84
N HIS A 689 33.69 -38.48 -52.21
CA HIS A 689 32.37 -38.14 -52.78
C HIS A 689 32.07 -39.10 -53.94
N THR A 690 30.83 -39.10 -54.40
CA THR A 690 30.40 -39.80 -55.60
C THR A 690 30.09 -38.82 -56.71
N ALA A 691 30.82 -38.85 -57.79
CA ALA A 691 30.50 -38.11 -59.00
C ALA A 691 29.45 -38.85 -59.79
N PHE A 692 28.51 -38.08 -60.35
CA PHE A 692 27.37 -38.61 -61.12
C PHE A 692 27.17 -37.81 -62.33
N PHE A 693 27.24 -38.50 -63.50
CA PHE A 693 27.13 -37.93 -64.81
C PHE A 693 26.01 -38.62 -65.59
N THR A 694 25.17 -37.92 -66.30
CA THR A 694 24.21 -38.48 -67.17
C THR A 694 24.28 -37.75 -68.54
N ASP A 695 24.06 -38.46 -69.62
CA ASP A 695 24.09 -37.94 -70.95
C ASP A 695 23.06 -38.69 -71.81
N ILE A 696 22.39 -38.04 -72.78
CA ILE A 696 21.46 -38.69 -73.67
C ILE A 696 22.19 -39.32 -74.78
N GLN A 697 22.00 -40.63 -74.99
CA GLN A 697 22.68 -41.36 -76.05
C GLN A 697 22.23 -40.84 -77.38
N SER A 698 23.24 -40.54 -78.31
CA SER A 698 23.00 -40.04 -79.62
C SER A 698 22.22 -38.73 -79.70
N PHE A 699 22.37 -37.84 -78.74
CA PHE A 699 21.67 -36.55 -78.65
C PHE A 699 21.79 -35.73 -79.92
N SER A 700 22.97 -35.65 -80.54
CA SER A 700 23.14 -34.93 -81.81
C SER A 700 22.28 -35.46 -82.95
N GLY A 701 21.98 -36.76 -82.91
CA GLY A 701 21.16 -37.39 -83.97
C GLY A 701 19.67 -37.02 -84.00
N PHE A 702 19.10 -36.70 -82.79
CA PHE A 702 17.67 -36.23 -82.71
C PHE A 702 17.56 -34.71 -82.50
N SER A 703 18.58 -34.05 -81.98
CA SER A 703 18.63 -32.61 -81.95
C SER A 703 18.58 -31.94 -83.32
N GLU A 704 19.12 -32.66 -84.40
CA GLU A 704 19.05 -32.25 -85.79
C GLU A 704 17.68 -32.52 -86.44
N LYS A 705 16.85 -33.38 -85.82
CA LYS A 705 15.52 -33.74 -86.30
C LYS A 705 14.38 -33.00 -85.71
N LEU A 706 14.62 -32.31 -84.67
CA LEU A 706 13.62 -31.50 -83.88
C LEU A 706 13.74 -30.02 -84.25
N SER A 707 12.62 -29.31 -84.22
CA SER A 707 12.67 -27.85 -84.22
C SER A 707 13.31 -27.34 -82.91
N ALA A 708 13.91 -26.15 -82.89
CA ALA A 708 14.52 -25.61 -81.73
C ALA A 708 13.54 -25.44 -80.49
N PRO A 709 12.31 -25.03 -80.65
CA PRO A 709 11.32 -25.05 -79.60
C PRO A 709 10.99 -26.42 -79.04
N ASP A 710 10.77 -27.44 -79.92
CA ASP A 710 10.48 -28.80 -79.49
C ASP A 710 11.65 -29.44 -78.77
N LEU A 711 12.88 -29.18 -79.23
CA LEU A 711 14.14 -29.66 -78.58
C LEU A 711 14.23 -29.07 -77.12
N VAL A 712 13.94 -27.77 -76.99
CA VAL A 712 14.00 -27.12 -75.67
C VAL A 712 12.93 -27.68 -74.78
N GLU A 713 11.72 -27.90 -75.29
CA GLU A 713 10.61 -28.49 -74.51
C GLU A 713 10.97 -29.93 -74.06
N LEU A 714 11.48 -30.77 -74.96
CA LEU A 714 11.87 -32.12 -74.68
C LEU A 714 12.98 -32.16 -73.63
N LEU A 715 14.00 -31.29 -73.81
CA LEU A 715 15.10 -31.18 -72.82
C LEU A 715 14.58 -30.69 -71.45
N ASN A 716 13.69 -29.72 -71.41
CA ASN A 716 13.13 -29.26 -70.16
C ASN A 716 12.30 -30.34 -69.45
N ASP A 717 11.49 -31.07 -70.18
CA ASP A 717 10.70 -32.21 -69.69
C ASP A 717 11.66 -33.29 -69.09
N TYR A 718 12.66 -33.69 -69.88
CA TYR A 718 13.65 -34.66 -69.46
C TYR A 718 14.49 -34.17 -68.23
N LEU A 719 15.16 -33.01 -68.40
CA LEU A 719 16.09 -32.50 -67.37
C LEU A 719 15.41 -32.20 -66.08
N THR A 720 14.15 -31.69 -66.13
CA THR A 720 13.37 -31.43 -64.91
C THR A 720 13.10 -32.72 -64.14
N GLU A 721 12.58 -33.72 -64.81
CA GLU A 721 12.25 -35.02 -64.18
C GLU A 721 13.50 -35.72 -63.63
N MET A 722 14.62 -35.72 -64.41
CA MET A 722 15.90 -36.31 -63.95
C MET A 722 16.48 -35.53 -62.74
N THR A 723 16.41 -34.20 -62.77
CA THR A 723 16.93 -33.38 -61.72
C THR A 723 16.09 -33.54 -60.44
N ASP A 724 14.76 -33.63 -60.58
CA ASP A 724 13.88 -33.91 -59.44
C ASP A 724 14.21 -35.23 -58.75
N ILE A 725 14.49 -36.26 -59.52
CA ILE A 725 14.91 -37.56 -58.97
C ILE A 725 16.25 -37.44 -58.29
N LEU A 726 17.22 -36.72 -58.87
CA LEU A 726 18.52 -36.43 -58.29
C LEU A 726 18.41 -35.78 -56.90
N LEU A 727 17.67 -34.67 -56.87
CA LEU A 727 17.49 -33.88 -55.65
C LEU A 727 16.73 -34.66 -54.55
N LYS A 728 15.64 -35.38 -54.94
CA LYS A 728 14.91 -36.25 -54.01
C LYS A 728 15.75 -37.36 -53.41
N ASN A 729 16.77 -37.79 -54.07
CA ASN A 729 17.72 -38.81 -53.60
C ASN A 729 19.04 -38.21 -53.07
N LYS A 730 19.00 -36.99 -52.55
CA LYS A 730 20.13 -36.31 -51.89
C LYS A 730 21.32 -35.96 -52.78
N GLY A 731 21.15 -35.95 -54.10
CA GLY A 731 22.17 -35.51 -55.05
C GLY A 731 22.26 -33.98 -55.07
N THR A 732 23.40 -33.46 -55.38
CA THR A 732 23.66 -32.04 -55.61
C THR A 732 23.92 -31.81 -57.09
N LEU A 733 23.11 -30.98 -57.72
CA LEU A 733 23.31 -30.58 -59.12
C LEU A 733 24.49 -29.58 -59.19
N ASP A 734 25.53 -29.89 -59.98
CA ASP A 734 26.58 -28.93 -60.33
C ASP A 734 26.16 -28.06 -61.51
N LYS A 735 25.92 -28.68 -62.65
CA LYS A 735 25.54 -27.92 -63.83
C LYS A 735 24.93 -28.87 -64.93
N TYR A 736 24.30 -28.22 -65.86
CA TYR A 736 23.96 -28.88 -67.16
C TYR A 736 25.04 -28.59 -68.23
N ILE A 737 25.45 -29.61 -68.96
CA ILE A 737 26.33 -29.48 -70.15
C ILE A 737 25.58 -29.98 -71.37
N GLY A 738 24.77 -29.08 -71.93
CA GLY A 738 23.86 -29.45 -73.00
C GLY A 738 22.75 -30.37 -72.53
N ASP A 739 22.74 -31.64 -72.94
CA ASP A 739 21.81 -32.67 -72.45
C ASP A 739 22.33 -33.51 -71.28
N ALA A 740 23.50 -33.20 -70.83
CA ALA A 740 24.12 -33.91 -69.72
C ALA A 740 23.86 -33.21 -68.36
N ILE A 741 23.61 -34.00 -67.32
CA ILE A 741 23.56 -33.59 -65.92
C ILE A 741 24.92 -33.95 -65.30
N VAL A 742 25.56 -32.94 -64.73
CA VAL A 742 26.74 -33.13 -63.90
C VAL A 742 26.30 -32.92 -62.45
N ALA A 743 26.47 -33.94 -61.62
CA ALA A 743 26.06 -33.91 -60.24
C ALA A 743 27.06 -34.70 -59.36
N PHE A 744 26.92 -34.53 -58.04
CA PHE A 744 27.72 -35.28 -57.09
C PHE A 744 26.92 -35.52 -55.80
N TYR A 745 27.44 -36.44 -54.96
CA TYR A 745 26.86 -36.77 -53.68
C TYR A 745 27.90 -36.64 -52.56
N GLY A 746 27.50 -36.24 -51.36
CA GLY A 746 28.37 -36.12 -50.19
C GLY A 746 28.92 -34.71 -49.96
N ALA A 747 28.56 -33.74 -50.84
CA ALA A 747 28.84 -32.32 -50.68
C ALA A 747 27.62 -31.50 -51.20
N PRO A 748 27.35 -30.25 -50.74
CA PRO A 748 28.12 -29.50 -49.72
C PRO A 748 27.89 -30.00 -48.28
N ALA A 749 26.87 -30.81 -48.03
CA ALA A 749 26.65 -31.47 -46.78
C ALA A 749 27.02 -32.98 -46.88
N PRO A 750 27.58 -33.60 -45.84
CA PRO A 750 27.81 -35.01 -45.80
C PRO A 750 26.53 -35.81 -45.98
N VAL A 751 26.58 -36.83 -46.84
CA VAL A 751 25.49 -37.76 -47.07
C VAL A 751 25.99 -39.16 -46.78
N ASP A 752 25.39 -39.80 -45.75
CA ASP A 752 25.71 -41.18 -45.45
C ASP A 752 25.25 -42.10 -46.59
N ASP A 753 26.09 -43.11 -46.94
CA ASP A 753 25.86 -44.07 -48.02
C ASP A 753 25.60 -43.37 -49.37
N HIS A 754 26.35 -42.31 -49.66
CA HIS A 754 26.19 -41.52 -50.87
C HIS A 754 26.36 -42.36 -52.17
N GLU A 755 27.13 -43.43 -52.10
CA GLU A 755 27.30 -44.43 -53.17
C GLU A 755 25.98 -45.14 -53.43
N TYR A 756 25.27 -45.55 -52.41
CA TYR A 756 23.96 -46.18 -52.51
C TYR A 756 22.93 -45.23 -53.13
N TRP A 757 22.88 -43.98 -52.63
CA TRP A 757 21.94 -43.00 -53.14
C TRP A 757 22.20 -42.68 -54.63
N SER A 758 23.46 -42.61 -55.07
CA SER A 758 23.78 -42.36 -56.46
C SER A 758 23.32 -43.50 -57.35
N CYS A 759 23.56 -44.76 -56.91
CA CYS A 759 23.07 -45.91 -57.63
C CYS A 759 21.53 -46.01 -57.70
N LEU A 760 20.86 -45.72 -56.58
CA LEU A 760 19.41 -45.69 -56.53
C LEU A 760 18.82 -44.58 -57.41
N THR A 761 19.45 -43.45 -57.53
CA THR A 761 19.10 -42.37 -58.45
C THR A 761 19.20 -42.81 -59.87
N ALA A 762 20.29 -43.47 -60.20
CA ALA A 762 20.48 -44.00 -61.60
C ALA A 762 19.37 -44.98 -61.99
N VAL A 763 19.01 -45.90 -61.10
CA VAL A 763 17.90 -46.84 -61.33
C VAL A 763 16.59 -46.11 -61.50
N LYS A 764 16.23 -45.17 -60.60
CA LYS A 764 15.00 -44.39 -60.72
C LYS A 764 14.90 -43.47 -61.88
N MET A 765 16.07 -42.96 -62.41
CA MET A 765 16.16 -42.20 -63.67
C MET A 765 15.86 -43.08 -64.86
N GLN A 766 16.33 -44.32 -64.83
CA GLN A 766 16.05 -45.29 -65.98
C GLN A 766 14.54 -45.64 -65.92
N ASP A 767 13.96 -45.91 -64.76
CA ASP A 767 12.53 -46.18 -64.66
C ASP A 767 11.71 -45.04 -65.15
N ARG A 768 12.08 -43.79 -64.75
CA ARG A 768 11.35 -42.57 -65.10
C ARG A 768 11.47 -42.29 -66.61
N LEU A 769 12.65 -42.54 -67.20
CA LEU A 769 12.85 -42.41 -68.65
C LEU A 769 11.97 -43.39 -69.38
N ALA A 770 11.76 -44.62 -68.92
CA ALA A 770 10.83 -45.56 -69.51
C ALA A 770 9.37 -45.03 -69.49
N GLU A 771 8.95 -44.41 -68.43
CA GLU A 771 7.63 -43.72 -68.34
C GLU A 771 7.54 -42.49 -69.25
N LEU A 772 8.57 -41.67 -69.31
CA LEU A 772 8.66 -40.54 -70.29
C LEU A 772 8.61 -41.02 -71.75
N ARG A 773 9.27 -42.07 -72.06
CA ARG A 773 9.16 -42.69 -73.43
C ARG A 773 7.72 -43.12 -73.74
N THR A 774 7.00 -43.71 -72.76
CA THR A 774 5.60 -44.07 -72.96
C THR A 774 4.76 -42.84 -73.15
N LYS A 775 4.93 -41.77 -72.33
CA LYS A 775 4.27 -40.47 -72.46
C LYS A 775 4.53 -39.93 -73.94
N TRP A 776 5.73 -39.85 -74.35
CA TRP A 776 6.11 -39.31 -75.73
C TRP A 776 5.54 -40.18 -76.82
N GLN A 777 5.44 -41.47 -76.68
CA GLN A 777 4.75 -42.35 -77.62
C GLN A 777 3.26 -42.08 -77.70
N GLU A 778 2.63 -41.85 -76.60
CA GLU A 778 1.18 -41.47 -76.49
C GLU A 778 0.93 -40.11 -77.16
N GLU A 779 1.86 -39.18 -77.09
CA GLU A 779 1.79 -37.89 -77.75
C GLU A 779 1.95 -37.99 -79.33
N GLY A 780 2.25 -39.21 -79.83
CA GLY A 780 2.15 -39.56 -81.21
C GLY A 780 3.23 -38.93 -82.14
N ASP A 781 2.82 -38.54 -83.39
CA ASP A 781 3.70 -37.99 -84.36
C ASP A 781 4.42 -36.67 -84.03
N ARG A 782 4.08 -36.09 -82.87
CA ARG A 782 4.81 -34.94 -82.36
C ARG A 782 6.28 -35.20 -82.13
N TRP A 783 6.60 -36.39 -81.64
CA TRP A 783 7.96 -36.79 -81.38
C TRP A 783 8.45 -37.83 -82.37
N PRO A 784 9.67 -37.65 -82.99
CA PRO A 784 10.24 -38.64 -83.86
C PRO A 784 10.58 -39.94 -83.13
N GLU A 785 10.57 -41.08 -83.85
CA GLU A 785 10.82 -42.45 -83.36
C GLU A 785 12.10 -42.54 -82.48
N ILE A 786 13.11 -41.71 -82.75
CA ILE A 786 14.35 -41.65 -81.96
C ILE A 786 14.10 -41.14 -80.52
N VAL A 787 13.12 -40.28 -80.34
CA VAL A 787 12.70 -39.79 -78.97
C VAL A 787 11.96 -40.92 -78.25
N HIS A 788 11.06 -41.65 -78.90
CA HIS A 788 10.37 -42.81 -78.39
C HIS A 788 11.34 -43.91 -77.87
N ASN A 789 12.52 -43.96 -78.43
CA ASN A 789 13.60 -44.94 -78.11
C ASN A 789 14.77 -44.27 -77.36
N MET A 790 14.59 -43.09 -76.82
CA MET A 790 15.65 -42.38 -76.10
C MET A 790 16.24 -43.24 -74.96
N GLN A 791 17.56 -43.18 -74.89
CA GLN A 791 18.34 -43.86 -73.90
C GLN A 791 19.27 -42.82 -73.24
N ASN A 792 19.46 -42.92 -71.95
CA ASN A 792 20.49 -42.16 -71.28
C ASN A 792 21.64 -43.10 -70.83
N ARG A 793 22.81 -42.53 -70.74
CA ARG A 793 24.00 -43.16 -70.18
C ARG A 793 24.29 -42.51 -68.84
N ILE A 794 24.53 -43.28 -67.78
CA ILE A 794 24.81 -42.80 -66.46
C ILE A 794 26.19 -43.37 -66.09
N GLY A 795 27.09 -42.48 -65.68
CA GLY A 795 28.36 -42.80 -65.07
C GLY A 795 28.45 -42.39 -63.65
N ILE A 796 28.81 -43.32 -62.76
CA ILE A 796 28.99 -43.11 -61.35
C ILE A 796 30.39 -43.51 -60.95
N ASN A 797 31.07 -42.67 -60.27
CA ASN A 797 32.40 -43.00 -59.70
C ASN A 797 32.56 -42.41 -58.35
N THR A 798 32.99 -43.22 -57.37
CA THR A 798 33.24 -42.80 -55.96
C THR A 798 34.75 -42.76 -55.72
N GLY A 799 35.16 -41.69 -55.03
CA GLY A 799 36.58 -41.49 -54.75
C GLY A 799 36.89 -40.13 -54.18
N LYS A 800 38.16 -39.82 -54.10
CA LYS A 800 38.59 -38.48 -53.68
C LYS A 800 38.34 -37.49 -54.82
N LEU A 801 37.54 -36.47 -54.45
CA LEU A 801 37.22 -35.35 -55.35
C LEU A 801 37.51 -34.04 -54.60
N VAL A 802 37.73 -32.94 -55.36
CA VAL A 802 37.99 -31.62 -54.83
C VAL A 802 36.87 -30.69 -55.34
#